data_a66d0b54646418cc73a5ea32dbbfaf69
#
_entry.id   a66d0b54646418cc73a5ea32dbbfaf69
#
_cell.length_a   1.000
_cell.length_b   1.000
_cell.length_c   1.000
_cell.angle_alpha   90.00
_cell.angle_beta   90.00
_cell.angle_gamma   90.00
#
_symmetry.space_group_name_H-M   'P 1'
#
loop_
_entity.id
_entity.type
_entity.pdbx_description
1 polymer ?
#
loop_
_entity_poly.entity_id
_entity_poly.type
_entity_poly.pdbx_seq_one_letter_code
_entity_poly.pdbx_strand_id
1 'polypeptide(L)'
;GSTAWMANPASGFYDFPITNSLRFEDGDSAYLSFTPSANGNRTTWTWSAWVKRGNISLDMPLWGTQASGSDIGYIRIDEPNTMNINNKDSDSTGVEGDTVSLLRDASAWYNIVVAFAGDESAQADRVKVYINSIRDTYVPRGSKSAGIGYANTAVAHALGAVGQQLDQFFDGYMAEVNFIDGTALTPSSFGEYKNDIWIPKDTAGLTFGDQGYRLQFKQVGTGTASSSTIGADTSGEDNHWTSTNLVASDVVPDSPTNNFATLNPLDTQNTPTISEGNLKLVQSSSYGIASGTIAIASGKYYWEVACPSVSGSGENESFGISKIPAKALGSTYLGINTNSYALMLDNAGPDIYFQYNNSATDSGVNASDGDIFMFALDSDTGKLWFGRNGTWFDSGNPANGSNEKYTATVGSDGVYYPVVSNLSNDAVVFNFGQDSSFAGNETAQGNADGNDIGDFYYAPPSGFLALCTSNLPDPVATVDPAQGGSVQDYFNTVLWTGNDTSGRAITGVGFQPDFVWIKNRAATYYHSLSDTVRGITRSLSSNATDAEVNFSNISAVGSDGFTISDAELVNKNAQAIVAWNWKAGTAFSNDASSTGVGSIDSAGSVNSDLGFSIISYTGTGSAGTIAHGLGVVPEWIIVKRRDSASNGNWFTYVSTLGNQKSMFLDLTDAVGGDAAGPWNSATPTTSVFSIGTSTGTNASSSTYIAYCFASVDGYLKLGSYTANANADGPFVYTGFAPAFLMIKNTSRAEDWAIVDNRRGVNPTKTEYLAPNNTAAEIDSVVRASFVSNGFKIRAPSSYTFNHTSGDTYIYMAFAEQPFKYSNAQ
;
A
#
# COMPACT_ATOMS: atom_id res chain seq x y z
N GLY A 1 9.48 35.79 -3.03
CA GLY A 1 8.57 34.70 -2.94
C GLY A 1 8.08 34.34 -4.32
N SER A 2 8.57 33.27 -4.92
CA SER A 2 8.08 32.83 -6.23
C SER A 2 6.86 31.93 -6.03
N THR A 3 5.75 32.34 -6.60
CA THR A 3 4.52 31.56 -6.78
C THR A 3 4.65 30.56 -7.94
N ALA A 4 5.86 30.05 -8.20
CA ALA A 4 6.16 29.31 -9.44
C ALA A 4 5.74 27.83 -9.42
N TRP A 5 5.28 27.29 -8.29
CA TRP A 5 4.88 25.88 -8.24
C TRP A 5 3.36 25.65 -8.14
N MET A 6 2.59 26.56 -8.72
CA MET A 6 1.19 26.28 -9.05
C MET A 6 1.10 25.58 -10.41
N ALA A 7 1.85 24.51 -10.57
CA ALA A 7 1.82 23.77 -11.82
C ALA A 7 1.12 22.43 -11.63
N ASN A 8 0.12 22.32 -12.41
CA ASN A 8 -0.56 21.19 -12.98
C ASN A 8 -0.67 19.94 -12.10
N PRO A 9 -1.86 19.70 -11.51
CA PRO A 9 -2.14 18.41 -10.91
C PRO A 9 -2.04 17.34 -12.00
N ALA A 10 -1.38 16.28 -11.67
CA ALA A 10 -1.35 15.07 -12.46
C ALA A 10 -2.73 14.76 -12.99
N SER A 11 -2.83 14.55 -14.27
CA SER A 11 -4.01 14.13 -15.01
C SER A 11 -5.32 14.72 -14.49
N GLY A 12 -6.24 15.13 -15.30
CA GLY A 12 -7.56 15.65 -14.89
C GLY A 12 -8.44 14.65 -14.10
N PHE A 13 -7.81 13.80 -13.27
CA PHE A 13 -8.51 12.86 -12.39
C PHE A 13 -9.13 13.57 -11.18
N TYR A 14 -8.36 14.43 -10.50
CA TYR A 14 -8.87 15.14 -9.32
C TYR A 14 -9.63 16.39 -9.72
N ASP A 15 -10.92 16.47 -9.33
CA ASP A 15 -11.75 17.63 -9.61
C ASP A 15 -11.40 18.81 -8.68
N PHE A 16 -10.83 18.52 -7.52
CA PHE A 16 -10.26 19.48 -6.58
C PHE A 16 -8.83 19.06 -6.19
N PRO A 17 -7.79 19.54 -6.88
CA PRO A 17 -6.42 19.25 -6.52
C PRO A 17 -5.99 20.02 -5.27
N ILE A 18 -5.42 19.31 -4.29
CA ILE A 18 -4.75 19.88 -3.13
C ILE A 18 -3.27 20.04 -3.50
N THR A 19 -2.76 21.26 -3.48
CA THR A 19 -1.41 21.57 -3.96
C THR A 19 -0.37 21.63 -2.86
N ASN A 20 -0.80 21.75 -1.60
CA ASN A 20 0.09 21.98 -0.46
C ASN A 20 -0.38 21.20 0.77
N SER A 21 0.58 20.85 1.60
CA SER A 21 0.37 20.42 2.98
C SER A 21 1.31 21.15 3.92
N LEU A 22 1.04 21.01 5.21
CA LEU A 22 1.94 21.47 6.27
C LEU A 22 2.60 20.25 6.91
N ARG A 23 3.94 20.24 6.90
CA ARG A 23 4.74 19.27 7.63
C ARG A 23 4.87 19.70 9.08
N PHE A 24 4.72 18.73 9.99
CA PHE A 24 4.96 18.88 11.43
C PHE A 24 6.07 17.94 11.84
N GLU A 25 6.91 18.38 12.75
CA GLU A 25 7.97 17.59 13.35
C GLU A 25 7.84 17.62 14.89
N ASP A 26 7.75 16.45 15.51
CA ASP A 26 7.57 16.33 16.97
C ASP A 26 8.80 16.79 17.74
N GLY A 27 9.99 16.54 17.20
CA GLY A 27 11.27 16.97 17.77
C GLY A 27 11.43 18.49 17.87
N ASP A 28 10.83 19.23 16.97
CA ASP A 28 10.82 20.70 16.94
C ASP A 28 9.71 21.30 17.81
N SER A 29 8.79 20.48 18.30
CA SER A 29 7.59 20.93 18.98
C SER A 29 6.76 21.91 18.14
N ALA A 30 6.55 21.56 16.86
CA ALA A 30 5.89 22.39 15.86
C ALA A 30 4.36 22.28 15.96
N TYR A 31 3.65 23.41 15.98
CA TYR A 31 2.17 23.43 16.00
C TYR A 31 1.59 24.76 15.52
N LEU A 32 0.31 24.75 15.24
CA LEU A 32 -0.52 25.95 15.08
C LEU A 32 -1.42 26.11 16.30
N SER A 33 -1.71 27.36 16.70
CA SER A 33 -2.62 27.66 17.80
C SER A 33 -3.67 28.70 17.45
N PHE A 34 -4.87 28.51 17.98
CA PHE A 34 -6.02 29.42 17.81
C PHE A 34 -6.84 29.44 19.10
N THR A 35 -7.28 30.62 19.49
CA THR A 35 -8.22 30.79 20.61
C THR A 35 -9.52 31.37 20.06
N PRO A 36 -10.61 30.60 20.07
CA PRO A 36 -11.92 31.10 19.65
C PRO A 36 -12.32 32.37 20.40
N SER A 37 -12.90 33.34 19.72
CA SER A 37 -13.32 34.63 20.31
C SER A 37 -14.44 34.47 21.34
N ALA A 38 -15.22 33.40 21.25
CA ALA A 38 -16.27 32.97 22.17
C ALA A 38 -16.38 31.43 22.15
N ASN A 39 -17.14 30.86 23.07
CA ASN A 39 -17.55 29.47 22.94
C ASN A 39 -18.41 29.31 21.69
N GLY A 40 -18.00 28.43 20.81
CA GLY A 40 -18.84 27.99 19.69
C GLY A 40 -19.84 26.92 20.14
N ASN A 41 -20.41 26.18 19.19
CA ASN A 41 -21.33 25.10 19.50
C ASN A 41 -20.57 23.88 20.09
N ARG A 42 -20.77 23.66 21.38
CA ARG A 42 -20.10 22.61 22.15
C ARG A 42 -20.83 21.26 22.13
N THR A 43 -22.02 21.22 21.52
CA THR A 43 -22.82 19.98 21.35
C THR A 43 -22.73 19.43 19.94
N THR A 44 -22.38 20.25 18.96
CA THR A 44 -22.39 19.83 17.56
C THR A 44 -21.28 20.51 16.77
N TRP A 45 -20.39 19.73 16.15
CA TRP A 45 -19.32 20.22 15.29
C TRP A 45 -18.76 19.11 14.41
N THR A 46 -17.95 19.46 13.40
CA THR A 46 -17.19 18.51 12.59
C THR A 46 -15.75 19.00 12.40
N TRP A 47 -14.79 18.11 12.60
CA TRP A 47 -13.40 18.30 12.19
C TRP A 47 -13.08 17.36 11.04
N SER A 48 -12.36 17.85 10.01
CA SER A 48 -11.91 17.04 8.88
C SER A 48 -10.52 17.48 8.44
N ALA A 49 -9.69 16.52 8.09
CA ALA A 49 -8.36 16.75 7.49
C ALA A 49 -7.93 15.58 6.61
N TRP A 50 -7.01 15.85 5.70
CA TRP A 50 -6.14 14.84 5.11
C TRP A 50 -4.86 14.77 5.93
N VAL A 51 -4.45 13.57 6.30
CA VAL A 51 -3.33 13.31 7.21
C VAL A 51 -2.42 12.23 6.63
N LYS A 52 -1.11 12.51 6.53
CA LYS A 52 -0.08 11.51 6.23
C LYS A 52 0.82 11.39 7.46
N ARG A 53 1.02 10.17 7.94
CA ARG A 53 1.81 9.92 9.15
C ARG A 53 3.30 9.88 8.85
N GLY A 54 4.10 10.50 9.70
CA GLY A 54 5.54 10.30 9.76
C GLY A 54 5.86 9.13 10.68
N ASN A 55 5.93 9.37 11.97
CA ASN A 55 6.16 8.35 12.97
C ASN A 55 4.89 7.50 13.21
N ILE A 56 5.06 6.19 13.41
CA ILE A 56 3.96 5.24 13.67
C ILE A 56 4.05 4.59 15.06
N SER A 57 4.98 5.02 15.90
CA SER A 57 5.27 4.41 17.21
C SER A 57 5.00 5.34 18.40
N LEU A 58 4.45 6.54 18.17
CA LEU A 58 4.17 7.54 19.21
C LEU A 58 2.69 7.93 19.23
N ASP A 59 2.25 8.42 20.39
CA ASP A 59 0.97 9.12 20.50
C ASP A 59 1.05 10.47 19.77
N MET A 60 0.15 10.70 18.82
CA MET A 60 0.18 11.83 17.90
C MET A 60 -1.09 12.65 17.98
N PRO A 61 -1.08 13.81 18.66
CA PRO A 61 -2.23 14.71 18.67
C PRO A 61 -2.41 15.37 17.30
N LEU A 62 -3.61 15.26 16.75
CA LEU A 62 -3.98 15.94 15.50
C LEU A 62 -4.52 17.34 15.79
N TRP A 63 -5.44 17.44 16.74
CA TRP A 63 -6.15 18.69 17.06
C TRP A 63 -6.76 18.65 18.44
N GLY A 64 -6.88 19.83 19.09
CA GLY A 64 -7.74 19.99 20.23
C GLY A 64 -7.17 20.84 21.38
N THR A 65 -7.77 20.66 22.56
CA THR A 65 -7.42 21.36 23.81
C THR A 65 -7.64 20.48 25.03
N GLN A 66 -6.89 20.74 26.12
CA GLN A 66 -7.03 20.03 27.38
C GLN A 66 -6.62 20.93 28.55
N ALA A 67 -7.56 21.33 29.41
CA ALA A 67 -7.28 22.13 30.60
C ALA A 67 -6.99 21.28 31.82
N SER A 68 -7.56 20.07 31.90
CA SER A 68 -7.44 19.16 33.04
C SER A 68 -7.73 17.71 32.59
N GLY A 69 -7.65 16.74 33.49
CA GLY A 69 -8.08 15.37 33.24
C GLY A 69 -9.60 15.22 33.02
N SER A 70 -10.40 16.22 33.38
CA SER A 70 -11.86 16.25 33.26
C SER A 70 -12.37 17.14 32.12
N ASP A 71 -11.55 18.08 31.64
CA ASP A 71 -11.92 19.08 30.63
C ASP A 71 -11.03 18.86 29.40
N ILE A 72 -11.52 18.05 28.47
CA ILE A 72 -10.77 17.56 27.32
C ILE A 72 -11.61 17.69 26.06
N GLY A 73 -10.98 18.20 24.98
CA GLY A 73 -11.56 18.22 23.64
C GLY A 73 -10.48 18.00 22.60
N TYR A 74 -10.10 16.73 22.30
CA TYR A 74 -9.06 16.44 21.33
C TYR A 74 -9.34 15.22 20.45
N ILE A 75 -8.62 15.18 19.34
CA ILE A 75 -8.50 14.08 18.38
C ILE A 75 -7.02 13.75 18.29
N ARG A 76 -6.62 12.50 18.56
CA ARG A 76 -5.25 12.03 18.43
C ARG A 76 -5.18 10.57 17.94
N ILE A 77 -4.01 10.13 17.52
CA ILE A 77 -3.71 8.73 17.21
C ILE A 77 -2.81 8.22 18.34
N ASP A 78 -3.31 7.25 19.12
CA ASP A 78 -2.58 6.67 20.25
C ASP A 78 -2.00 5.31 19.89
N GLU A 79 -1.00 4.86 20.62
CA GLU A 79 -0.59 3.46 20.61
C GLU A 79 -1.80 2.56 21.01
N PRO A 80 -2.12 1.49 20.26
CA PRO A 80 -1.35 0.85 19.17
C PRO A 80 -1.72 1.33 17.76
N ASN A 81 -1.94 2.63 17.53
CA ASN A 81 -2.32 3.29 16.27
C ASN A 81 -3.83 3.39 16.01
N THR A 82 -4.65 3.39 17.05
CA THR A 82 -6.08 3.72 16.98
C THR A 82 -6.30 5.22 17.17
N MET A 83 -7.39 5.73 16.62
CA MET A 83 -7.79 7.11 16.95
C MET A 83 -8.42 7.14 18.33
N ASN A 84 -7.95 8.07 19.17
CA ASN A 84 -8.51 8.40 20.46
C ASN A 84 -9.25 9.74 20.36
N ILE A 85 -10.53 9.72 20.65
CA ILE A 85 -11.37 10.91 20.63
C ILE A 85 -11.94 11.13 22.04
N ASN A 86 -11.52 12.21 22.65
CA ASN A 86 -12.06 12.67 23.94
C ASN A 86 -12.66 14.05 23.76
N ASN A 87 -13.93 14.19 24.11
CA ASN A 87 -14.62 15.48 24.11
C ASN A 87 -15.59 15.50 25.29
N LYS A 88 -15.08 15.84 26.48
CA LYS A 88 -15.79 15.80 27.74
C LYS A 88 -15.61 17.09 28.54
N ASP A 89 -16.68 17.50 29.23
CA ASP A 89 -16.71 18.65 30.13
C ASP A 89 -16.97 18.17 31.55
N SER A 90 -16.11 18.56 32.50
CA SER A 90 -16.20 18.18 33.92
C SER A 90 -16.30 16.67 34.18
N ASP A 91 -15.75 15.86 33.25
CA ASP A 91 -15.80 14.39 33.24
C ASP A 91 -17.20 13.74 33.25
N SER A 92 -18.25 14.53 33.11
CA SER A 92 -19.63 14.07 33.27
C SER A 92 -20.42 13.94 31.99
N THR A 93 -20.10 14.78 30.98
CA THR A 93 -20.81 14.84 29.69
C THR A 93 -19.88 14.65 28.51
N GLY A 94 -20.43 14.28 27.35
CA GLY A 94 -19.72 14.14 26.11
C GLY A 94 -19.29 12.71 25.77
N VAL A 95 -18.03 12.50 25.37
CA VAL A 95 -17.47 11.20 24.94
C VAL A 95 -16.01 11.03 25.40
N GLU A 96 -15.63 9.79 25.60
CA GLU A 96 -14.24 9.36 25.81
C GLU A 96 -14.11 7.93 25.23
N GLY A 97 -13.16 7.69 24.32
CA GLY A 97 -12.99 6.35 23.77
C GLY A 97 -12.08 6.31 22.53
N ASP A 98 -12.03 5.13 21.94
CA ASP A 98 -11.14 4.80 20.82
C ASP A 98 -11.91 4.25 19.64
N THR A 99 -11.31 4.36 18.46
CA THR A 99 -11.71 3.57 17.28
C THR A 99 -11.08 2.17 17.29
N VAL A 100 -11.49 1.33 16.35
CA VAL A 100 -10.93 -0.02 16.22
C VAL A 100 -9.93 -0.13 15.07
N SER A 101 -9.98 0.74 14.07
CA SER A 101 -9.06 0.72 12.93
C SER A 101 -7.66 1.18 13.32
N LEU A 102 -6.65 0.52 12.74
CA LEU A 102 -5.24 0.82 13.01
C LEU A 102 -4.64 1.60 11.83
N LEU A 103 -4.34 2.87 12.05
CA LEU A 103 -3.77 3.78 11.07
C LEU A 103 -2.24 3.57 11.02
N ARG A 104 -1.76 2.55 10.31
CA ARG A 104 -0.35 2.13 10.27
C ARG A 104 0.35 2.42 8.96
N ASP A 105 -0.35 2.96 7.98
CA ASP A 105 0.22 3.29 6.68
C ASP A 105 0.82 4.70 6.69
N ALA A 106 2.14 4.79 6.50
CA ALA A 106 2.87 6.05 6.38
C ALA A 106 3.19 6.38 4.90
N SER A 107 2.71 5.57 3.95
CA SER A 107 3.07 5.70 2.53
C SER A 107 2.09 6.56 1.73
N ALA A 108 0.91 6.85 2.28
CA ALA A 108 -0.13 7.64 1.63
C ALA A 108 -0.97 8.42 2.65
N TRP A 109 -2.04 9.05 2.18
CA TRP A 109 -2.86 9.99 2.92
C TRP A 109 -4.17 9.36 3.42
N TYR A 110 -4.53 9.59 4.67
CA TYR A 110 -5.85 9.32 5.23
C TYR A 110 -6.73 10.56 5.13
N ASN A 111 -7.97 10.42 4.67
CA ASN A 111 -9.01 11.41 4.94
C ASN A 111 -9.70 11.05 6.25
N ILE A 112 -9.62 11.91 7.24
CA ILE A 112 -10.20 11.70 8.56
C ILE A 112 -11.34 12.72 8.76
N VAL A 113 -12.54 12.23 9.11
CA VAL A 113 -13.68 13.08 9.48
C VAL A 113 -14.21 12.64 10.85
N VAL A 114 -14.26 13.58 11.78
CA VAL A 114 -14.80 13.38 13.13
C VAL A 114 -15.98 14.31 13.32
N ALA A 115 -17.19 13.76 13.39
CA ALA A 115 -18.43 14.50 13.63
C ALA A 115 -18.93 14.24 15.05
N PHE A 116 -19.10 15.29 15.84
CA PHE A 116 -19.63 15.24 17.19
C PHE A 116 -21.09 15.70 17.23
N ALA A 117 -21.97 14.93 17.88
CA ALA A 117 -23.37 15.21 18.14
C ALA A 117 -23.71 14.81 19.59
N GLY A 118 -23.35 15.66 20.54
CA GLY A 118 -23.34 15.37 21.97
C GLY A 118 -24.71 15.03 22.58
N ASP A 119 -25.82 15.44 21.93
CA ASP A 119 -27.19 15.19 22.37
C ASP A 119 -27.72 13.79 22.02
N GLU A 120 -26.96 13.01 21.25
CA GLU A 120 -27.32 11.62 20.95
C GLU A 120 -27.37 10.77 22.23
N SER A 121 -28.40 9.93 22.33
CA SER A 121 -28.66 9.13 23.53
C SER A 121 -27.58 8.07 23.79
N ALA A 122 -27.16 7.36 22.74
CA ALA A 122 -26.12 6.35 22.82
C ALA A 122 -24.73 7.01 22.72
N GLN A 123 -23.84 6.76 23.66
CA GLN A 123 -22.52 7.38 23.72
C GLN A 123 -21.69 7.06 22.46
N ALA A 124 -21.82 5.85 21.91
CA ALA A 124 -21.13 5.42 20.69
C ALA A 124 -21.62 6.16 19.41
N ASP A 125 -22.78 6.83 19.46
CA ASP A 125 -23.33 7.58 18.34
C ASP A 125 -23.09 9.09 18.47
N ARG A 126 -22.59 9.58 19.62
CA ARG A 126 -22.26 10.99 19.83
C ARG A 126 -21.02 11.42 19.06
N VAL A 127 -20.13 10.49 18.75
CA VAL A 127 -19.02 10.74 17.85
C VAL A 127 -19.05 9.73 16.71
N LYS A 128 -18.92 10.23 15.49
CA LYS A 128 -18.84 9.42 14.27
C LYS A 128 -17.51 9.71 13.63
N VAL A 129 -16.65 8.70 13.59
CA VAL A 129 -15.33 8.76 12.97
C VAL A 129 -15.38 8.08 11.63
N TYR A 130 -14.84 8.72 10.63
CA TYR A 130 -14.73 8.15 9.28
C TYR A 130 -13.29 8.27 8.82
N ILE A 131 -12.80 7.17 8.22
CA ILE A 131 -11.49 7.09 7.59
C ILE A 131 -11.73 6.75 6.12
N ASN A 132 -11.28 7.62 5.21
CA ASN A 132 -11.51 7.51 3.77
C ASN A 132 -13.00 7.23 3.43
N SER A 133 -13.91 8.00 4.02
CA SER A 133 -15.36 7.90 3.95
C SER A 133 -16.01 6.75 4.73
N ILE A 134 -15.28 5.72 5.12
CA ILE A 134 -15.83 4.55 5.80
C ILE A 134 -15.96 4.83 7.29
N ARG A 135 -17.17 4.61 7.85
CA ARG A 135 -17.41 4.78 9.29
C ARG A 135 -16.65 3.72 10.08
N ASP A 136 -15.77 4.18 10.98
CA ASP A 136 -15.11 3.32 11.94
C ASP A 136 -15.97 3.07 13.19
N THR A 137 -15.72 1.96 13.86
CA THR A 137 -16.41 1.64 15.12
C THR A 137 -15.75 2.40 16.26
N TYR A 138 -16.52 3.25 16.92
CA TYR A 138 -16.08 3.94 18.13
C TYR A 138 -16.49 3.15 19.37
N VAL A 139 -15.51 2.87 20.24
CA VAL A 139 -15.68 2.10 21.49
C VAL A 139 -15.57 3.04 22.67
N PRO A 140 -16.67 3.42 23.33
CA PRO A 140 -16.64 4.31 24.49
C PRO A 140 -15.89 3.72 25.68
N ARG A 141 -15.11 4.56 26.37
CA ARG A 141 -14.51 4.27 27.67
C ARG A 141 -15.37 4.91 28.77
N GLY A 142 -15.79 4.12 29.75
CA GLY A 142 -16.66 4.60 30.83
C GLY A 142 -18.05 5.02 30.35
N SER A 143 -18.82 5.69 31.22
CA SER A 143 -20.16 6.18 30.94
C SER A 143 -20.21 7.69 31.09
N LYS A 144 -20.56 8.39 30.02
CA LYS A 144 -20.77 9.84 30.01
C LYS A 144 -22.21 10.16 29.63
N SER A 145 -22.77 11.20 30.24
CA SER A 145 -24.09 11.72 29.90
C SER A 145 -24.06 12.44 28.54
N ALA A 146 -25.23 12.51 27.86
CA ALA A 146 -25.38 13.37 26.69
C ALA A 146 -25.19 14.84 27.06
N GLY A 147 -24.69 15.64 26.13
CA GLY A 147 -24.51 17.08 26.32
C GLY A 147 -23.22 17.62 25.71
N ILE A 148 -22.76 18.72 26.29
CA ILE A 148 -21.59 19.46 25.79
C ILE A 148 -20.28 18.71 26.00
N GLY A 149 -19.33 18.91 25.09
CA GLY A 149 -17.92 18.60 25.28
C GLY A 149 -17.08 19.83 25.61
N TYR A 150 -15.77 19.65 25.74
CA TYR A 150 -14.83 20.75 26.02
C TYR A 150 -14.26 21.39 24.75
N ALA A 151 -14.24 20.70 23.64
CA ALA A 151 -13.86 21.28 22.35
C ALA A 151 -14.73 22.47 21.98
N ASN A 152 -14.19 23.38 21.17
CA ASN A 152 -14.87 24.60 20.72
C ASN A 152 -15.20 25.59 21.86
N THR A 153 -14.42 25.54 22.97
CA THR A 153 -14.47 26.55 24.03
C THR A 153 -13.55 27.72 23.71
N ALA A 154 -13.79 28.88 24.35
CA ALA A 154 -12.97 30.10 24.21
C ALA A 154 -11.61 29.98 24.95
N VAL A 155 -10.86 28.93 24.66
CA VAL A 155 -9.51 28.65 25.18
C VAL A 155 -8.61 28.23 24.02
N ALA A 156 -7.29 28.24 24.24
CA ALA A 156 -6.35 27.88 23.19
C ALA A 156 -6.55 26.42 22.73
N HIS A 157 -6.77 26.23 21.45
CA HIS A 157 -6.70 24.97 20.74
C HIS A 157 -5.40 24.90 19.95
N ALA A 158 -4.90 23.69 19.68
CA ALA A 158 -3.75 23.49 18.81
C ALA A 158 -4.08 22.51 17.67
N LEU A 159 -3.38 22.66 16.56
CA LEU A 159 -3.28 21.70 15.45
C LEU A 159 -1.84 21.18 15.44
N GLY A 160 -1.67 19.87 15.44
CA GLY A 160 -0.37 19.23 15.63
C GLY A 160 0.05 19.10 17.11
N ALA A 161 -0.77 19.55 18.04
CA ALA A 161 -0.58 19.41 19.49
C ALA A 161 -1.94 19.45 20.19
N VAL A 162 -1.94 19.33 21.53
CA VAL A 162 -3.12 19.62 22.38
C VAL A 162 -2.94 20.96 23.05
N GLY A 163 -3.78 21.95 22.73
CA GLY A 163 -3.72 23.29 23.33
C GLY A 163 -3.86 23.23 24.86
N GLN A 164 -3.17 24.13 25.57
CA GLN A 164 -3.04 24.19 27.03
C GLN A 164 -2.17 23.06 27.65
N GLN A 165 -1.94 21.96 26.93
CA GLN A 165 -1.04 20.87 27.34
C GLN A 165 -0.12 20.54 26.18
N LEU A 166 0.99 21.27 26.05
CA LEU A 166 1.93 21.18 24.93
C LEU A 166 3.10 20.26 25.32
N ASP A 167 2.82 18.95 25.45
CA ASP A 167 3.79 17.93 25.86
C ASP A 167 3.91 16.76 24.84
N GLN A 168 3.04 16.72 23.83
CA GLN A 168 3.06 15.79 22.72
C GLN A 168 2.79 16.56 21.42
N PHE A 169 3.49 16.19 20.35
CA PHE A 169 3.42 16.86 19.08
C PHE A 169 3.23 15.83 17.94
N PHE A 170 2.60 16.27 16.88
CA PHE A 170 2.39 15.46 15.68
C PHE A 170 3.65 15.41 14.81
N ASP A 171 3.96 14.25 14.26
CA ASP A 171 4.96 14.05 13.21
C ASP A 171 4.25 13.56 11.94
N GLY A 172 4.41 14.29 10.85
CA GLY A 172 3.79 14.01 9.57
C GLY A 172 3.22 15.24 8.89
N TYR A 173 2.19 15.04 8.07
CA TYR A 173 1.65 16.09 7.22
C TYR A 173 0.13 16.22 7.39
N MET A 174 -0.37 17.45 7.30
CA MET A 174 -1.80 17.74 7.22
C MET A 174 -2.11 18.63 6.03
N ALA A 175 -3.25 18.37 5.39
CA ALA A 175 -3.74 19.16 4.26
C ALA A 175 -5.25 19.37 4.38
N GLU A 176 -5.76 20.50 3.88
CA GLU A 176 -7.19 20.84 3.80
C GLU A 176 -7.90 20.57 5.14
N VAL A 177 -7.45 21.23 6.22
CA VAL A 177 -8.04 21.08 7.57
C VAL A 177 -9.26 21.97 7.68
N ASN A 178 -10.40 21.36 8.03
CA ASN A 178 -11.68 22.04 8.17
C ASN A 178 -12.26 21.83 9.57
N PHE A 179 -12.82 22.89 10.17
CA PHE A 179 -13.66 22.80 11.36
C PHE A 179 -14.99 23.49 11.09
N ILE A 180 -16.08 22.76 11.32
CA ILE A 180 -17.44 23.24 11.12
C ILE A 180 -18.08 23.41 12.49
N ASP A 181 -18.32 24.64 12.88
CA ASP A 181 -18.99 25.01 14.12
C ASP A 181 -20.51 24.91 13.97
N GLY A 182 -21.14 24.06 14.75
CA GLY A 182 -22.59 23.95 14.83
C GLY A 182 -23.23 22.86 13.95
N THR A 183 -22.48 22.11 13.17
CA THR A 183 -23.04 21.06 12.30
C THR A 183 -22.23 19.78 12.31
N ALA A 184 -22.90 18.63 12.48
CA ALA A 184 -22.32 17.29 12.34
C ALA A 184 -22.49 16.82 10.88
N LEU A 185 -21.45 17.02 10.06
CA LEU A 185 -21.44 16.67 8.65
C LEU A 185 -20.97 15.22 8.43
N THR A 186 -21.24 14.70 7.23
CA THR A 186 -20.76 13.39 6.76
C THR A 186 -19.54 13.56 5.84
N PRO A 187 -18.77 12.50 5.55
CA PRO A 187 -17.61 12.57 4.68
C PRO A 187 -17.87 13.17 3.30
N SER A 188 -19.08 12.99 2.76
CA SER A 188 -19.45 13.52 1.44
C SER A 188 -19.40 15.05 1.31
N SER A 189 -19.25 15.76 2.45
CA SER A 189 -18.98 17.20 2.47
C SER A 189 -17.51 17.53 2.16
N PHE A 190 -16.58 16.60 2.38
CA PHE A 190 -15.13 16.80 2.32
C PHE A 190 -14.45 15.97 1.22
N GLY A 191 -15.14 14.98 0.68
CA GLY A 191 -14.67 14.12 -0.39
C GLY A 191 -15.82 13.48 -1.16
N GLU A 192 -15.47 12.77 -2.21
CA GLU A 192 -16.39 12.01 -3.04
C GLU A 192 -15.73 10.80 -3.67
N TYR A 193 -16.51 9.83 -4.12
CA TYR A 193 -15.99 8.71 -4.90
C TYR A 193 -15.95 9.03 -6.39
N LYS A 194 -14.81 8.78 -7.01
CA LYS A 194 -14.63 8.83 -8.45
C LYS A 194 -13.93 7.53 -8.90
N ASN A 195 -14.63 6.70 -9.66
CA ASN A 195 -14.14 5.41 -10.12
C ASN A 195 -13.55 4.56 -8.96
N ASP A 196 -14.32 4.42 -7.90
CA ASP A 196 -14.02 3.70 -6.65
C ASP A 196 -12.85 4.25 -5.82
N ILE A 197 -12.29 5.39 -6.19
CA ILE A 197 -11.29 6.10 -5.39
C ILE A 197 -11.95 7.23 -4.60
N TRP A 198 -11.67 7.30 -3.30
CA TRP A 198 -12.07 8.44 -2.47
C TRP A 198 -11.15 9.62 -2.71
N ILE A 199 -11.67 10.72 -3.24
CA ILE A 199 -10.91 11.91 -3.62
C ILE A 199 -11.37 13.15 -2.84
N PRO A 200 -10.51 14.17 -2.67
CA PRO A 200 -10.87 15.42 -2.02
C PRO A 200 -11.88 16.21 -2.83
N LYS A 201 -12.75 16.95 -2.10
CA LYS A 201 -13.75 17.84 -2.64
C LYS A 201 -13.53 19.26 -2.15
N ASP A 202 -13.85 20.27 -2.98
CA ASP A 202 -13.78 21.66 -2.56
C ASP A 202 -14.80 21.96 -1.46
N THR A 203 -14.30 22.44 -0.34
CA THR A 203 -15.09 22.79 0.85
C THR A 203 -15.46 24.29 0.93
N ALA A 204 -15.08 25.11 -0.07
CA ALA A 204 -15.33 26.56 -0.07
C ALA A 204 -16.82 26.93 0.04
N GLY A 205 -17.73 26.04 -0.35
CA GLY A 205 -19.18 26.27 -0.29
C GLY A 205 -19.84 25.86 1.04
N LEU A 206 -19.08 25.36 2.03
CA LEU A 206 -19.63 24.99 3.33
C LEU A 206 -19.88 26.23 4.21
N THR A 207 -20.85 26.11 5.12
CA THR A 207 -21.07 27.09 6.19
C THR A 207 -20.21 26.67 7.38
N PHE A 208 -19.19 27.46 7.71
CA PHE A 208 -18.22 27.11 8.75
C PHE A 208 -18.71 27.44 10.16
N GLY A 209 -19.54 28.48 10.31
CA GLY A 209 -19.97 29.00 11.61
C GLY A 209 -18.91 29.89 12.26
N ASP A 210 -19.32 30.68 13.26
CA ASP A 210 -18.54 31.82 13.79
C ASP A 210 -17.13 31.42 14.30
N GLN A 211 -16.92 30.18 14.78
CA GLN A 211 -15.65 29.68 15.28
C GLN A 211 -15.04 28.63 14.31
N GLY A 212 -15.66 28.42 13.14
CA GLY A 212 -15.18 27.49 12.12
C GLY A 212 -14.00 28.05 11.33
N TYR A 213 -13.28 27.19 10.62
CA TYR A 213 -12.12 27.58 9.80
C TYR A 213 -11.82 26.54 8.72
N ARG A 214 -11.06 27.01 7.69
CA ARG A 214 -10.48 26.17 6.63
C ARG A 214 -9.00 26.53 6.45
N LEU A 215 -8.07 25.59 6.69
CA LEU A 215 -6.62 25.79 6.53
C LEU A 215 -6.13 25.01 5.31
N GLN A 216 -5.63 25.72 4.29
CA GLN A 216 -5.16 25.17 3.03
C GLN A 216 -3.63 25.20 2.89
N PHE A 217 -2.93 25.82 3.84
CA PHE A 217 -1.46 25.94 3.86
C PHE A 217 -0.84 26.47 2.57
N LYS A 218 -1.48 27.49 1.96
CA LYS A 218 -1.01 28.16 0.74
C LYS A 218 -0.06 29.30 1.02
N GLN A 219 0.08 29.71 2.28
CA GLN A 219 0.91 30.83 2.73
C GLN A 219 2.12 30.30 3.50
N VAL A 220 3.26 30.96 3.36
CA VAL A 220 4.54 30.57 3.98
C VAL A 220 5.01 31.57 5.06
N GLY A 221 4.24 32.64 5.31
CA GLY A 221 4.57 33.60 6.35
C GLY A 221 4.44 32.98 7.73
N THR A 222 5.30 33.40 8.68
CA THR A 222 5.32 32.95 10.06
C THR A 222 4.98 34.06 11.04
N GLY A 223 4.74 33.74 12.31
CA GLY A 223 4.50 34.72 13.38
C GLY A 223 3.02 34.95 13.63
N THR A 224 2.64 36.24 13.89
CA THR A 224 1.25 36.59 14.26
C THR A 224 0.26 36.21 13.19
N ALA A 225 -0.81 35.55 13.60
CA ALA A 225 -1.87 35.03 12.72
C ALA A 225 -2.42 36.09 11.77
N SER A 226 -2.49 35.78 10.49
CA SER A 226 -3.05 36.65 9.45
C SER A 226 -3.34 35.85 8.18
N SER A 227 -4.03 36.47 7.21
CA SER A 227 -4.29 35.88 5.88
C SER A 227 -3.04 35.63 5.03
N SER A 228 -1.85 36.02 5.47
CA SER A 228 -0.55 35.82 4.77
C SER A 228 0.40 34.88 5.51
N THR A 229 -0.05 34.26 6.60
CA THR A 229 0.75 33.32 7.40
C THR A 229 0.32 31.87 7.18
N ILE A 230 1.16 30.91 7.57
CA ILE A 230 0.95 29.46 7.41
C ILE A 230 -0.46 29.03 7.89
N GLY A 231 -0.93 29.59 9.01
CA GLY A 231 -2.25 29.33 9.59
C GLY A 231 -3.39 30.18 9.02
N ALA A 232 -3.28 30.69 7.79
CA ALA A 232 -4.32 31.50 7.16
C ALA A 232 -5.63 30.73 7.00
N ASP A 233 -6.70 31.24 7.60
CA ASP A 233 -8.06 30.75 7.41
C ASP A 233 -8.63 31.26 6.08
N THR A 234 -9.20 30.34 5.30
CA THR A 234 -9.83 30.62 4.00
C THR A 234 -11.33 30.30 3.98
N SER A 235 -11.93 30.10 5.15
CA SER A 235 -13.38 29.88 5.30
C SER A 235 -14.22 31.15 5.06
N GLY A 236 -13.62 32.32 5.31
CA GLY A 236 -14.29 33.60 5.34
C GLY A 236 -14.65 34.11 6.73
N GLU A 237 -14.38 33.32 7.79
CA GLU A 237 -14.64 33.68 9.18
C GLU A 237 -13.45 34.41 9.84
N ASP A 238 -12.31 34.54 9.14
CA ASP A 238 -11.07 35.20 9.60
C ASP A 238 -10.48 34.60 10.89
N ASN A 239 -10.72 33.32 11.16
CA ASN A 239 -10.18 32.57 12.29
C ASN A 239 -8.77 32.07 12.02
N HIS A 240 -7.81 32.98 11.82
CA HIS A 240 -6.42 32.67 11.50
C HIS A 240 -5.67 32.05 12.71
N TRP A 241 -4.75 31.14 12.41
CA TRP A 241 -3.95 30.41 13.38
C TRP A 241 -2.51 30.96 13.48
N THR A 242 -1.97 31.02 14.68
CA THR A 242 -0.57 31.42 14.94
C THR A 242 0.34 30.22 14.86
N SER A 243 1.44 30.33 14.10
CA SER A 243 2.48 29.30 14.00
C SER A 243 3.49 29.39 15.13
N THR A 244 3.89 28.23 15.66
CA THR A 244 4.99 28.08 16.62
C THR A 244 5.93 27.00 16.12
N ASN A 245 7.22 27.33 16.01
CA ASN A 245 8.31 26.47 15.52
C ASN A 245 8.07 25.93 14.10
N LEU A 246 7.19 26.52 13.33
CA LEU A 246 6.97 26.24 11.92
C LEU A 246 7.67 27.29 11.08
N VAL A 247 8.28 26.86 9.98
CA VAL A 247 9.02 27.71 9.04
C VAL A 247 8.45 27.59 7.61
N ALA A 248 8.90 28.44 6.70
CA ALA A 248 8.36 28.47 5.34
C ALA A 248 8.52 27.15 4.57
N SER A 249 9.58 26.40 4.85
CA SER A 249 9.89 25.10 4.24
C SER A 249 9.03 23.94 4.76
N ASP A 250 8.20 24.15 5.80
CA ASP A 250 7.24 23.16 6.25
C ASP A 250 5.96 23.13 5.41
N VAL A 251 5.78 24.15 4.57
CA VAL A 251 4.74 24.14 3.53
C VAL A 251 5.31 23.45 2.29
N VAL A 252 4.84 22.26 2.01
CA VAL A 252 5.41 21.37 0.98
C VAL A 252 4.38 20.95 -0.07
N PRO A 253 4.80 20.55 -1.30
CA PRO A 253 3.90 20.07 -2.36
C PRO A 253 3.41 18.64 -2.17
N ASP A 254 3.93 17.87 -1.20
CA ASP A 254 3.40 16.55 -0.87
C ASP A 254 1.94 16.69 -0.41
N SER A 255 1.01 16.05 -1.11
CA SER A 255 -0.41 16.24 -0.90
C SER A 255 -1.20 14.97 -1.23
N PRO A 256 -2.46 14.83 -0.79
CA PRO A 256 -3.27 13.66 -1.13
C PRO A 256 -3.55 13.51 -2.63
N THR A 257 -3.37 14.54 -3.43
CA THR A 257 -3.53 14.50 -4.89
C THR A 257 -2.20 14.38 -5.66
N ASN A 258 -1.09 14.51 -4.95
CA ASN A 258 0.25 14.21 -5.46
C ASN A 258 1.16 13.79 -4.30
N ASN A 259 1.17 12.50 -3.99
CA ASN A 259 1.89 11.91 -2.87
C ASN A 259 3.36 11.63 -3.27
N PHE A 260 4.30 12.28 -2.58
CA PHE A 260 5.75 12.11 -2.81
C PHE A 260 6.31 10.92 -2.03
N ALA A 261 7.39 10.34 -2.54
CA ALA A 261 8.15 9.35 -1.81
C ALA A 261 8.74 9.95 -0.51
N THR A 262 8.81 9.12 0.51
CA THR A 262 9.51 9.38 1.77
C THR A 262 10.29 8.11 2.16
N LEU A 263 11.10 8.14 3.18
CA LEU A 263 11.64 6.93 3.78
C LEU A 263 10.51 6.14 4.46
N ASN A 264 10.55 4.82 4.34
CA ASN A 264 9.45 3.95 4.76
C ASN A 264 9.70 3.39 6.17
N PRO A 265 9.00 3.86 7.22
CA PRO A 265 9.17 3.33 8.57
C PRO A 265 8.72 1.87 8.73
N LEU A 266 7.98 1.33 7.74
CA LEU A 266 7.59 -0.08 7.70
C LEU A 266 8.66 -0.98 7.07
N ASP A 267 9.68 -0.40 6.39
CA ASP A 267 10.77 -1.14 5.76
C ASP A 267 12.13 -0.61 6.22
N THR A 268 12.44 -0.87 7.48
CA THR A 268 13.71 -0.47 8.11
C THR A 268 14.45 -1.68 8.66
N GLN A 269 15.77 -1.58 8.70
CA GLN A 269 16.65 -2.49 9.43
C GLN A 269 17.34 -1.75 10.58
N ASN A 270 17.41 -2.38 11.76
CA ASN A 270 18.00 -1.82 12.99
C ASN A 270 17.35 -0.52 13.51
N THR A 271 16.07 -0.32 13.20
CA THR A 271 15.24 0.76 13.75
C THR A 271 15.93 2.14 13.80
N PRO A 272 16.35 2.70 12.64
CA PRO A 272 16.90 4.05 12.60
C PRO A 272 15.86 5.06 13.09
N THR A 273 16.32 6.20 13.59
CA THR A 273 15.45 7.35 13.84
C THR A 273 15.15 8.02 12.51
N ILE A 274 13.88 8.02 12.11
CA ILE A 274 13.37 8.71 10.93
C ILE A 274 12.51 9.86 11.41
N SER A 275 12.72 11.06 10.87
CA SER A 275 12.07 12.31 11.29
C SER A 275 11.89 13.27 10.08
N GLU A 276 11.46 14.50 10.32
CA GLU A 276 11.19 15.50 9.27
C GLU A 276 10.18 15.00 8.23
N GLY A 277 9.06 14.45 8.73
CA GLY A 277 8.07 13.86 7.86
C GLY A 277 8.60 12.66 7.06
N ASN A 278 9.50 11.87 7.65
CA ASN A 278 10.18 10.73 7.04
C ASN A 278 11.17 11.08 5.91
N LEU A 279 11.80 12.24 5.97
CA LEU A 279 12.85 12.63 5.01
C LEU A 279 14.26 12.53 5.59
N LYS A 280 14.41 12.54 6.91
CA LYS A 280 15.69 12.51 7.61
C LYS A 280 15.91 11.19 8.32
N LEU A 281 17.12 10.66 8.24
CA LEU A 281 17.53 9.44 8.94
C LEU A 281 18.80 9.68 9.73
N VAL A 282 18.80 9.21 11.01
CA VAL A 282 19.97 9.20 11.90
C VAL A 282 20.10 7.82 12.53
N GLN A 283 21.34 7.33 12.70
CA GLN A 283 21.62 6.06 13.40
C GLN A 283 23.05 6.04 13.96
N SER A 284 23.22 5.55 15.19
CA SER A 284 24.48 5.66 15.94
C SER A 284 25.15 4.36 16.34
N SER A 285 24.49 3.20 16.27
CA SER A 285 25.02 1.97 16.92
C SER A 285 25.07 0.73 16.04
N SER A 286 24.49 0.78 14.87
CA SER A 286 24.46 -0.31 13.87
C SER A 286 23.99 0.27 12.57
N TYR A 287 24.22 -0.38 11.43
CA TYR A 287 23.73 0.12 10.15
C TYR A 287 22.20 0.21 10.15
N GLY A 288 21.68 1.42 10.33
CA GLY A 288 20.27 1.74 10.18
C GLY A 288 19.95 1.89 8.69
N ILE A 289 19.07 1.04 8.17
CA ILE A 289 18.73 1.05 6.74
C ILE A 289 17.23 1.37 6.59
N ALA A 290 16.90 2.18 5.60
CA ALA A 290 15.51 2.45 5.19
C ALA A 290 15.39 2.50 3.67
N SER A 291 14.30 1.94 3.13
CA SER A 291 13.92 2.11 1.72
C SER A 291 12.96 3.30 1.56
N GLY A 292 12.83 3.81 0.34
CA GLY A 292 11.76 4.72 -0.02
C GLY A 292 10.38 4.04 -0.04
N THR A 293 9.32 4.81 0.19
CA THR A 293 7.92 4.36 0.13
C THR A 293 7.47 4.02 -1.29
N ILE A 294 8.13 4.57 -2.31
CA ILE A 294 7.86 4.29 -3.72
C ILE A 294 9.03 3.50 -4.29
N ALA A 295 8.77 2.27 -4.76
CA ALA A 295 9.71 1.51 -5.54
C ALA A 295 9.50 1.75 -7.04
N ILE A 296 10.57 1.72 -7.83
CA ILE A 296 10.63 2.14 -9.22
C ILE A 296 10.63 0.92 -10.12
N ALA A 297 9.53 0.67 -10.85
CA ALA A 297 9.40 -0.42 -11.82
C ALA A 297 9.82 0.00 -13.24
N SER A 298 9.48 1.21 -13.66
CA SER A 298 9.75 1.76 -14.99
C SER A 298 9.86 3.27 -14.92
N GLY A 299 10.43 3.89 -15.97
CA GLY A 299 10.58 5.35 -16.07
C GLY A 299 11.92 5.88 -15.55
N LYS A 300 12.06 7.20 -15.53
CA LYS A 300 13.30 7.91 -15.17
C LYS A 300 13.03 8.86 -14.02
N TYR A 301 13.76 8.66 -12.92
CA TYR A 301 13.55 9.44 -11.71
C TYR A 301 14.83 10.07 -11.19
N TYR A 302 14.65 11.19 -10.51
CA TYR A 302 15.68 11.99 -9.89
C TYR A 302 15.33 12.27 -8.44
N TRP A 303 16.33 12.23 -7.57
CA TRP A 303 16.23 12.62 -6.16
C TRP A 303 17.58 13.12 -5.65
N GLU A 304 17.55 13.78 -4.49
CA GLU A 304 18.70 14.39 -3.85
C GLU A 304 18.84 13.91 -2.41
N VAL A 305 20.08 13.93 -1.90
CA VAL A 305 20.40 13.61 -0.49
C VAL A 305 21.39 14.65 0.00
N ALA A 306 21.03 15.38 1.05
CA ALA A 306 21.94 16.29 1.74
C ALA A 306 22.60 15.61 2.94
N CYS A 307 23.88 15.89 3.15
CA CYS A 307 24.65 15.53 4.32
C CYS A 307 25.05 16.82 5.06
N PRO A 308 24.22 17.33 6.00
CA PRO A 308 24.50 18.59 6.71
C PRO A 308 25.84 18.56 7.49
N SER A 309 26.24 17.38 7.95
CA SER A 309 27.57 17.14 8.55
C SER A 309 28.16 15.83 8.05
N VAL A 310 29.47 15.74 7.97
CA VAL A 310 30.23 14.55 7.61
C VAL A 310 31.34 14.38 8.67
N SER A 311 31.08 13.59 9.71
CA SER A 311 32.07 13.39 10.77
C SER A 311 33.06 12.29 10.38
N GLY A 312 34.34 12.62 10.33
CA GLY A 312 35.41 11.71 9.89
C GLY A 312 35.86 10.65 10.92
N SER A 313 34.95 9.98 11.63
CA SER A 313 35.29 9.15 12.80
C SER A 313 34.87 7.65 12.74
N GLY A 314 35.09 6.94 11.66
CA GLY A 314 35.01 5.48 11.62
C GLY A 314 33.63 4.91 11.20
N GLU A 315 32.80 5.64 10.49
CA GLU A 315 31.40 5.28 10.23
C GLU A 315 31.02 5.47 8.74
N ASN A 316 30.21 4.58 8.17
CA ASN A 316 29.91 4.56 6.74
C ASN A 316 28.46 4.99 6.50
N GLU A 317 28.29 6.05 5.75
CA GLU A 317 27.01 6.43 5.16
C GLU A 317 26.97 5.96 3.72
N SER A 318 25.86 5.40 3.30
CA SER A 318 25.71 4.97 1.91
C SER A 318 24.29 5.18 1.39
N PHE A 319 24.20 5.65 0.15
CA PHE A 319 22.94 6.00 -0.53
C PHE A 319 22.94 5.42 -1.93
N GLY A 320 21.76 5.04 -2.42
CA GLY A 320 21.66 4.53 -3.78
C GLY A 320 20.36 3.80 -4.04
N ILE A 321 20.48 2.66 -4.74
CA ILE A 321 19.34 1.81 -5.04
C ILE A 321 19.56 0.38 -4.57
N SER A 322 18.48 -0.28 -4.18
CA SER A 322 18.46 -1.70 -3.85
C SER A 322 17.48 -2.46 -4.75
N LYS A 323 17.77 -3.75 -4.98
CA LYS A 323 16.90 -4.70 -5.68
C LYS A 323 15.90 -5.39 -4.75
N ILE A 324 16.06 -5.22 -3.45
CA ILE A 324 15.26 -5.86 -2.40
C ILE A 324 14.96 -4.83 -1.31
N PRO A 325 13.87 -5.01 -0.54
CA PRO A 325 13.52 -4.11 0.56
C PRO A 325 14.63 -3.99 1.60
N ALA A 326 14.70 -2.86 2.31
CA ALA A 326 15.72 -2.57 3.34
C ALA A 326 15.81 -3.66 4.41
N LYS A 327 14.67 -4.17 4.87
CA LYS A 327 14.58 -5.24 5.87
C LYS A 327 15.30 -6.52 5.44
N ALA A 328 15.41 -6.78 4.15
CA ALA A 328 16.06 -7.97 3.59
C ALA A 328 17.55 -7.79 3.32
N LEU A 329 18.10 -6.56 3.41
CA LEU A 329 19.51 -6.28 3.13
C LEU A 329 20.46 -6.76 4.24
N GLY A 330 19.95 -6.94 5.46
CA GLY A 330 20.78 -7.27 6.62
C GLY A 330 21.47 -6.03 7.22
N SER A 331 22.14 -6.18 8.35
CA SER A 331 22.81 -5.09 9.07
C SER A 331 24.20 -4.82 8.47
N THR A 332 24.25 -4.06 7.36
CA THR A 332 25.51 -3.75 6.66
C THR A 332 25.34 -2.49 5.81
N TYR A 333 26.47 -1.91 5.33
CA TYR A 333 26.41 -0.84 4.35
C TYR A 333 25.96 -1.32 2.96
N LEU A 334 25.48 -0.40 2.14
CA LEU A 334 25.01 -0.71 0.78
C LEU A 334 26.18 -1.06 -0.14
N GLY A 335 25.91 -1.88 -1.15
CA GLY A 335 26.91 -2.27 -2.15
C GLY A 335 27.87 -3.40 -1.72
N ILE A 336 27.77 -3.92 -0.48
CA ILE A 336 28.59 -5.06 -0.04
C ILE A 336 28.30 -6.35 -0.81
N ASN A 337 27.15 -6.46 -1.40
CA ASN A 337 26.72 -7.60 -2.20
C ASN A 337 26.08 -7.15 -3.51
N THR A 338 25.51 -8.07 -4.27
CA THR A 338 24.88 -7.79 -5.57
C THR A 338 23.46 -7.19 -5.45
N ASN A 339 22.93 -6.96 -4.25
CA ASN A 339 21.56 -6.50 -4.04
C ASN A 339 21.44 -4.97 -4.09
N SER A 340 22.51 -4.21 -3.93
CA SER A 340 22.45 -2.75 -3.93
C SER A 340 23.64 -2.12 -4.66
N TYR A 341 23.42 -0.94 -5.22
CA TYR A 341 24.41 -0.07 -5.89
C TYR A 341 24.43 1.24 -5.11
N ALA A 342 25.60 1.66 -4.66
CA ALA A 342 25.69 2.79 -3.75
C ALA A 342 26.84 3.75 -4.04
N LEU A 343 26.63 5.01 -3.67
CA LEU A 343 27.66 5.97 -3.27
C LEU A 343 27.83 5.83 -1.76
N MET A 344 29.07 5.71 -1.29
CA MET A 344 29.42 5.54 0.11
C MET A 344 30.41 6.63 0.54
N LEU A 345 30.20 7.18 1.70
CA LEU A 345 31.15 8.03 2.39
C LEU A 345 31.95 7.15 3.35
N ASP A 346 33.26 6.99 3.09
CA ASP A 346 34.14 6.24 3.97
C ASP A 346 34.74 7.18 5.00
N ASN A 347 34.94 6.70 6.12
CA ASN A 347 35.31 7.56 7.22
C ASN A 347 36.67 7.32 7.84
N ALA A 348 37.55 6.57 7.22
CA ALA A 348 39.00 6.65 7.44
C ALA A 348 39.58 7.98 6.89
N GLY A 349 38.80 8.74 6.17
CA GLY A 349 38.92 10.08 5.58
C GLY A 349 37.60 10.35 4.83
N PRO A 350 37.12 11.56 4.59
CA PRO A 350 35.81 11.81 3.98
C PRO A 350 35.73 11.42 2.50
N ASP A 351 36.40 10.30 2.12
CA ASP A 351 36.50 9.85 0.75
C ASP A 351 35.14 9.32 0.24
N ILE A 352 34.77 9.67 -0.98
CA ILE A 352 33.57 9.18 -1.65
C ILE A 352 33.93 7.97 -2.50
N TYR A 353 33.25 6.83 -2.22
CA TYR A 353 33.40 5.60 -3.00
C TYR A 353 32.10 5.23 -3.73
N PHE A 354 32.26 4.59 -4.87
CA PHE A 354 31.18 3.86 -5.54
C PHE A 354 31.29 2.39 -5.20
N GLN A 355 30.24 1.82 -4.66
CA GLN A 355 30.24 0.49 -4.06
C GLN A 355 29.23 -0.45 -4.73
N TYR A 356 29.71 -1.62 -5.19
CA TYR A 356 28.87 -2.72 -5.68
C TYR A 356 29.62 -4.06 -5.53
N ASN A 357 28.93 -5.08 -5.03
CA ASN A 357 29.45 -6.46 -4.88
C ASN A 357 30.81 -6.51 -4.14
N ASN A 358 30.88 -5.78 -3.02
CA ASN A 358 32.09 -5.65 -2.19
C ASN A 358 33.33 -5.10 -2.95
N SER A 359 33.07 -4.33 -4.02
CA SER A 359 34.12 -3.64 -4.79
C SER A 359 33.88 -2.13 -4.68
N ALA A 360 34.83 -1.45 -4.04
CA ALA A 360 34.82 0.00 -3.92
C ALA A 360 35.71 0.63 -5.02
N THR A 361 35.23 1.69 -5.64
CA THR A 361 35.98 2.53 -6.56
C THR A 361 36.01 3.94 -6.00
N ASP A 362 37.17 4.45 -5.71
CA ASP A 362 37.40 5.81 -5.24
C ASP A 362 36.99 6.83 -6.32
N SER A 363 36.20 7.82 -5.90
CA SER A 363 35.77 8.93 -6.79
C SER A 363 36.86 9.97 -7.04
N GLY A 364 37.91 9.95 -6.24
CA GLY A 364 39.00 10.94 -6.27
C GLY A 364 38.63 12.28 -5.64
N VAL A 365 37.50 12.38 -4.94
CA VAL A 365 37.06 13.59 -4.21
C VAL A 365 36.53 13.25 -2.84
N ASN A 366 36.69 14.18 -1.91
CA ASN A 366 36.26 14.01 -0.53
C ASN A 366 34.92 14.69 -0.31
N ALA A 367 34.07 14.10 0.54
CA ALA A 367 32.85 14.70 1.03
C ALA A 367 33.14 15.86 2.01
N SER A 368 32.20 16.76 2.14
CA SER A 368 32.26 17.90 3.06
C SER A 368 30.89 18.19 3.65
N ASP A 369 30.86 18.82 4.81
CA ASP A 369 29.62 19.31 5.42
C ASP A 369 28.81 20.13 4.41
N GLY A 370 27.51 19.87 4.34
CA GLY A 370 26.60 20.54 3.42
C GLY A 370 26.63 20.01 1.97
N ASP A 371 27.34 18.91 1.69
CA ASP A 371 27.29 18.31 0.36
C ASP A 371 25.90 17.78 0.03
N ILE A 372 25.47 18.05 -1.21
CA ILE A 372 24.23 17.52 -1.78
C ILE A 372 24.57 16.52 -2.86
N PHE A 373 24.17 15.28 -2.67
CA PHE A 373 24.33 14.21 -3.62
C PHE A 373 23.09 14.07 -4.52
N MET A 374 23.31 13.85 -5.80
CA MET A 374 22.28 13.73 -6.83
C MET A 374 22.24 12.32 -7.37
N PHE A 375 21.04 11.78 -7.59
CA PHE A 375 20.79 10.46 -8.12
C PHE A 375 19.85 10.55 -9.32
N ALA A 376 20.23 9.92 -10.44
CA ALA A 376 19.38 9.76 -11.61
C ALA A 376 19.32 8.28 -11.97
N LEU A 377 18.13 7.70 -12.04
CA LEU A 377 17.88 6.32 -12.41
C LEU A 377 16.97 6.26 -13.64
N ASP A 378 17.46 5.67 -14.72
CA ASP A 378 16.67 5.18 -15.84
C ASP A 378 16.39 3.70 -15.61
N SER A 379 15.24 3.39 -15.02
CA SER A 379 14.91 2.02 -14.64
C SER A 379 14.64 1.10 -15.82
N ASP A 380 14.25 1.64 -16.97
CA ASP A 380 13.97 0.88 -18.19
C ASP A 380 15.25 0.26 -18.78
N THR A 381 16.38 0.93 -18.57
CA THR A 381 17.71 0.48 -19.02
C THR A 381 18.63 0.06 -17.87
N GLY A 382 18.23 0.29 -16.62
CA GLY A 382 19.02 0.07 -15.42
C GLY A 382 20.17 1.06 -15.22
N LYS A 383 20.22 2.14 -16.00
CA LYS A 383 21.31 3.11 -15.90
C LYS A 383 21.18 4.00 -14.68
N LEU A 384 22.26 4.08 -13.90
CA LEU A 384 22.32 4.85 -12.66
C LEU A 384 23.51 5.81 -12.69
N TRP A 385 23.24 7.09 -12.42
CA TRP A 385 24.24 8.14 -12.28
C TRP A 385 24.24 8.68 -10.86
N PHE A 386 25.40 9.06 -10.39
CA PHE A 386 25.64 9.78 -9.17
C PHE A 386 26.24 11.14 -9.46
N GLY A 387 25.85 12.17 -8.73
CA GLY A 387 26.42 13.50 -8.80
C GLY A 387 26.64 14.10 -7.42
N ARG A 388 27.35 15.20 -7.36
CA ARG A 388 27.59 16.01 -6.14
C ARG A 388 27.59 17.48 -6.49
N ASN A 389 26.90 18.30 -5.74
CA ASN A 389 26.90 19.74 -5.83
C ASN A 389 26.73 20.26 -7.28
N GLY A 390 25.72 19.74 -7.99
CA GLY A 390 25.40 20.12 -9.37
C GLY A 390 26.28 19.49 -10.46
N THR A 391 27.25 18.64 -10.10
CA THR A 391 28.16 18.00 -11.06
C THR A 391 28.04 16.48 -11.00
N TRP A 392 27.83 15.85 -12.16
CA TRP A 392 27.80 14.39 -12.29
C TRP A 392 29.20 13.80 -12.27
N PHE A 393 29.41 12.71 -11.53
CA PHE A 393 30.67 11.98 -11.51
C PHE A 393 30.98 11.35 -12.88
N ASP A 394 32.27 11.09 -13.15
CA ASP A 394 32.79 10.42 -14.35
C ASP A 394 32.32 11.09 -15.66
N SER A 395 32.05 12.40 -15.65
CA SER A 395 31.45 13.14 -16.79
C SER A 395 30.11 12.54 -17.21
N GLY A 396 29.34 12.01 -16.27
CA GLY A 396 28.00 11.46 -16.47
C GLY A 396 27.07 12.48 -17.10
N ASN A 397 26.20 12.01 -17.97
CA ASN A 397 25.18 12.83 -18.58
C ASN A 397 23.86 12.05 -18.67
N PRO A 398 23.05 12.10 -17.60
CA PRO A 398 21.76 11.40 -17.58
C PRO A 398 20.82 11.84 -18.71
N ALA A 399 20.81 13.13 -19.06
CA ALA A 399 19.92 13.68 -20.08
C ALA A 399 20.10 13.05 -21.47
N ASN A 400 21.31 12.61 -21.82
CA ASN A 400 21.56 11.89 -23.06
C ASN A 400 21.86 10.39 -22.88
N GLY A 401 21.79 9.89 -21.64
CA GLY A 401 21.98 8.49 -21.29
C GLY A 401 23.41 7.97 -21.38
N SER A 402 24.44 8.85 -21.25
CA SER A 402 25.85 8.47 -21.37
C SER A 402 26.60 8.55 -20.05
N ASN A 403 27.68 7.76 -19.97
CA ASN A 403 28.63 7.70 -18.85
C ASN A 403 27.91 7.44 -17.50
N GLU A 404 26.98 6.47 -17.51
CA GLU A 404 26.40 5.96 -16.29
C GLU A 404 27.44 5.33 -15.39
N LYS A 405 27.27 5.44 -14.07
CA LYS A 405 28.17 4.77 -13.12
C LYS A 405 27.93 3.28 -13.07
N TYR A 406 26.65 2.87 -13.12
CA TYR A 406 26.25 1.47 -13.13
C TYR A 406 25.14 1.23 -14.16
N THR A 407 25.19 0.04 -14.76
CA THR A 407 24.00 -0.56 -15.39
C THR A 407 23.46 -1.60 -14.43
N ALA A 408 22.48 -1.19 -13.62
CA ALA A 408 21.88 -2.03 -12.59
C ALA A 408 20.94 -3.06 -13.20
N THR A 409 20.79 -4.20 -12.55
CA THR A 409 19.79 -5.21 -12.89
C THR A 409 18.68 -5.19 -11.83
N VAL A 410 17.43 -5.34 -12.23
CA VAL A 410 16.31 -5.44 -11.29
C VAL A 410 16.39 -6.70 -10.43
N GLY A 411 15.76 -6.66 -9.26
CA GLY A 411 15.53 -7.83 -8.40
C GLY A 411 14.42 -8.73 -8.95
N SER A 412 14.11 -9.78 -8.18
CA SER A 412 13.00 -10.70 -8.50
C SER A 412 11.63 -10.01 -8.53
N ASP A 413 11.50 -8.90 -7.82
CA ASP A 413 10.24 -8.13 -7.70
C ASP A 413 10.02 -7.18 -8.89
N GLY A 414 11.03 -7.07 -9.78
CA GLY A 414 10.97 -6.20 -10.95
C GLY A 414 11.08 -4.70 -10.64
N VAL A 415 11.56 -4.32 -9.46
CA VAL A 415 11.65 -2.92 -9.01
C VAL A 415 13.01 -2.57 -8.43
N TYR A 416 13.28 -1.26 -8.34
CA TYR A 416 14.38 -0.68 -7.57
C TYR A 416 13.82 0.16 -6.42
N TYR A 417 14.46 0.04 -5.26
CA TYR A 417 14.15 0.87 -4.08
C TYR A 417 15.22 1.94 -3.93
N PRO A 418 14.90 3.23 -3.89
CA PRO A 418 15.79 4.22 -3.28
C PRO A 418 16.09 3.78 -1.85
N VAL A 419 17.35 3.81 -1.43
CA VAL A 419 17.75 3.23 -0.14
C VAL A 419 18.89 3.99 0.48
N VAL A 420 18.89 4.05 1.81
CA VAL A 420 19.97 4.60 2.65
C VAL A 420 20.40 3.56 3.67
N SER A 421 21.70 3.56 3.96
CA SER A 421 22.27 2.91 5.15
C SER A 421 23.19 3.90 5.86
N ASN A 422 22.98 4.08 7.15
CA ASN A 422 23.74 5.01 7.99
C ASN A 422 24.21 4.31 9.27
N LEU A 423 25.43 4.58 9.69
CA LEU A 423 26.04 4.13 10.94
C LEU A 423 26.73 5.32 11.65
N SER A 424 26.44 6.55 11.29
CA SER A 424 26.98 7.74 11.93
C SER A 424 25.90 8.46 12.74
N ASN A 425 26.32 9.27 13.69
CA ASN A 425 25.42 10.22 14.36
C ASN A 425 25.01 11.38 13.42
N ASP A 426 25.60 11.45 12.24
CA ASP A 426 25.30 12.46 11.24
C ASP A 426 23.95 12.20 10.61
N ALA A 427 23.25 13.28 10.30
CA ALA A 427 21.94 13.20 9.65
C ALA A 427 22.12 13.12 8.14
N VAL A 428 21.29 12.32 7.50
CA VAL A 428 21.07 12.36 6.06
C VAL A 428 19.65 12.77 5.77
N VAL A 429 19.44 13.70 4.82
CA VAL A 429 18.13 14.28 4.51
C VAL A 429 17.84 14.09 3.02
N PHE A 430 16.73 13.42 2.72
CA PHE A 430 16.28 13.13 1.36
C PHE A 430 15.35 14.22 0.85
N ASN A 431 15.45 14.49 -0.45
CA ASN A 431 14.49 15.27 -1.22
C ASN A 431 14.10 14.47 -2.48
N PHE A 432 12.88 13.95 -2.51
CA PHE A 432 12.30 13.30 -3.70
C PHE A 432 11.55 14.28 -4.60
N GLY A 433 11.64 15.58 -4.30
CA GLY A 433 11.00 16.69 -4.97
C GLY A 433 10.03 17.48 -4.07
N GLN A 434 10.01 17.26 -2.76
CA GLN A 434 9.10 17.99 -1.89
C GLN A 434 9.73 19.11 -1.06
N ASP A 435 11.07 19.16 -0.92
CA ASP A 435 11.72 20.17 -0.07
C ASP A 435 13.19 20.37 -0.44
N SER A 436 13.49 21.40 -1.25
CA SER A 436 14.85 21.76 -1.63
C SER A 436 15.65 22.44 -0.51
N SER A 437 15.02 22.73 0.63
CA SER A 437 15.72 23.24 1.82
C SER A 437 16.32 22.13 2.66
N PHE A 438 15.97 20.86 2.41
CA PHE A 438 16.38 19.71 3.22
C PHE A 438 16.07 19.94 4.72
N ALA A 439 14.80 20.19 5.01
CA ALA A 439 14.32 20.53 6.35
C ALA A 439 15.03 21.78 6.96
N GLY A 440 15.21 22.81 6.14
CA GLY A 440 15.80 24.08 6.54
C GLY A 440 17.33 24.10 6.67
N ASN A 441 18.02 22.99 6.30
CA ASN A 441 19.48 22.94 6.30
C ASN A 441 20.11 23.79 5.16
N GLU A 442 19.37 24.00 4.07
CA GLU A 442 19.81 24.75 2.90
C GLU A 442 18.81 25.84 2.52
N THR A 443 19.22 26.77 1.68
CA THR A 443 18.31 27.76 1.09
C THR A 443 17.57 27.14 -0.09
N ALA A 444 16.25 27.01 -0.01
CA ALA A 444 15.43 26.43 -1.06
C ALA A 444 15.65 27.07 -2.43
N GLN A 445 15.76 26.26 -3.50
CA GLN A 445 16.05 26.70 -4.86
C GLN A 445 14.83 26.66 -5.79
N GLY A 446 13.84 25.80 -5.54
CA GLY A 446 12.57 25.77 -6.27
C GLY A 446 12.67 25.21 -7.69
N ASN A 447 13.61 24.30 -7.99
CA ASN A 447 13.67 23.69 -9.30
C ASN A 447 12.63 22.57 -9.44
N ALA A 448 11.88 22.59 -10.54
CA ALA A 448 10.92 21.55 -10.88
C ALA A 448 11.45 20.62 -11.97
N ASP A 449 10.82 19.47 -12.13
CA ASP A 449 11.08 18.54 -13.22
C ASP A 449 10.43 18.98 -14.55
N GLY A 450 10.50 18.13 -15.58
CA GLY A 450 9.93 18.41 -16.90
C GLY A 450 8.40 18.49 -16.97
N ASN A 451 7.71 18.08 -15.89
CA ASN A 451 6.25 18.16 -15.72
C ASN A 451 5.85 19.32 -14.80
N ASP A 452 6.76 20.24 -14.51
CA ASP A 452 6.59 21.35 -13.56
C ASP A 452 6.24 20.85 -12.13
N ILE A 453 6.74 19.67 -11.74
CA ILE A 453 6.50 19.06 -10.43
C ILE A 453 7.82 19.07 -9.64
N GLY A 454 7.70 19.40 -8.37
CA GLY A 454 8.77 19.29 -7.40
C GLY A 454 9.41 20.61 -7.01
N ASP A 455 10.21 20.52 -5.96
CA ASP A 455 11.06 21.55 -5.37
C ASP A 455 12.44 20.92 -5.13
N PHE A 456 13.31 20.94 -6.14
CA PHE A 456 14.66 20.42 -6.07
C PHE A 456 15.70 21.53 -5.87
N TYR A 457 16.81 21.16 -5.24
CA TYR A 457 17.94 22.07 -5.09
C TYR A 457 18.69 22.28 -6.43
N TYR A 458 18.95 21.19 -7.15
CA TYR A 458 19.47 21.25 -8.53
C TYR A 458 18.37 20.85 -9.51
N ALA A 459 18.38 21.46 -10.69
CA ALA A 459 17.41 21.12 -11.72
C ALA A 459 17.57 19.67 -12.15
N PRO A 460 16.49 18.85 -12.11
CA PRO A 460 16.53 17.50 -12.62
C PRO A 460 17.02 17.43 -14.07
N PRO A 461 17.79 16.41 -14.45
CA PRO A 461 18.19 16.22 -15.85
C PRO A 461 16.96 16.07 -16.75
N SER A 462 17.03 16.58 -17.98
CA SER A 462 15.92 16.48 -18.93
C SER A 462 15.46 15.02 -19.10
N GLY A 463 14.16 14.80 -18.93
CA GLY A 463 13.51 13.50 -18.99
C GLY A 463 13.48 12.71 -17.67
N PHE A 464 14.08 13.24 -16.60
CA PHE A 464 14.00 12.67 -15.26
C PHE A 464 12.98 13.43 -14.42
N LEU A 465 12.19 12.71 -13.63
CA LEU A 465 11.01 13.22 -12.93
C LEU A 465 11.15 13.06 -11.41
N ALA A 466 10.40 13.86 -10.67
CA ALA A 466 10.22 13.70 -9.23
C ALA A 466 9.58 12.33 -8.93
N LEU A 467 10.00 11.68 -7.83
CA LEU A 467 9.44 10.40 -7.40
C LEU A 467 8.17 10.64 -6.59
N CYS A 468 7.05 10.81 -7.28
CA CYS A 468 5.73 11.05 -6.71
C CYS A 468 4.63 10.39 -7.54
N THR A 469 3.43 10.25 -6.98
CA THR A 469 2.32 9.53 -7.62
C THR A 469 1.88 10.15 -8.94
N SER A 470 1.97 11.46 -9.09
CA SER A 470 1.66 12.15 -10.36
C SER A 470 2.55 11.68 -11.51
N ASN A 471 3.81 11.40 -11.23
CA ASN A 471 4.82 10.99 -12.20
C ASN A 471 4.95 9.47 -12.38
N LEU A 472 4.25 8.67 -11.55
CA LEU A 472 4.23 7.22 -11.76
C LEU A 472 3.51 6.88 -13.07
N PRO A 473 3.91 5.79 -13.75
CA PRO A 473 3.20 5.29 -14.91
C PRO A 473 1.71 5.08 -14.60
N ASP A 474 0.87 5.29 -15.61
CA ASP A 474 -0.55 4.98 -15.49
C ASP A 474 -0.73 3.46 -15.43
N PRO A 475 -1.65 2.96 -14.61
CA PRO A 475 -2.10 1.58 -14.69
C PRO A 475 -2.62 1.25 -16.09
N VAL A 476 -2.78 -0.03 -16.42
CA VAL A 476 -3.44 -0.40 -17.68
C VAL A 476 -4.83 0.22 -17.74
N ALA A 477 -5.24 0.75 -18.90
CA ALA A 477 -6.47 1.54 -19.08
C ALA A 477 -7.73 0.88 -18.48
N THR A 478 -7.77 -0.44 -18.50
CA THR A 478 -8.87 -1.27 -17.98
C THR A 478 -9.12 -1.07 -16.48
N VAL A 479 -8.07 -0.76 -15.70
CA VAL A 479 -8.14 -0.53 -14.24
C VAL A 479 -7.64 0.85 -13.84
N ASP A 480 -7.37 1.73 -14.79
CA ASP A 480 -6.95 3.11 -14.53
C ASP A 480 -8.15 4.00 -14.19
N PRO A 481 -8.27 4.47 -12.94
CA PRO A 481 -9.37 5.35 -12.55
C PRO A 481 -9.43 6.65 -13.35
N ALA A 482 -8.31 7.17 -13.83
CA ALA A 482 -8.28 8.38 -14.64
C ALA A 482 -8.93 8.19 -16.02
N GLN A 483 -8.96 6.95 -16.52
CA GLN A 483 -9.60 6.57 -17.79
C GLN A 483 -11.00 5.94 -17.60
N GLY A 484 -11.53 5.95 -16.37
CA GLY A 484 -12.83 5.38 -16.05
C GLY A 484 -12.79 3.88 -15.74
N GLY A 485 -11.61 3.28 -15.62
CA GLY A 485 -11.42 1.89 -15.20
C GLY A 485 -11.54 1.72 -13.69
N SER A 486 -11.86 0.51 -13.25
CA SER A 486 -11.85 0.11 -11.85
C SER A 486 -11.36 -1.33 -11.69
N VAL A 487 -10.53 -1.56 -10.68
CA VAL A 487 -10.13 -2.92 -10.27
C VAL A 487 -11.35 -3.75 -9.89
N GLN A 488 -12.33 -3.13 -9.22
CA GLN A 488 -13.52 -3.81 -8.71
C GLN A 488 -14.47 -4.29 -9.80
N ASP A 489 -14.28 -3.89 -11.06
CA ASP A 489 -14.98 -4.43 -12.22
C ASP A 489 -14.44 -5.81 -12.68
N TYR A 490 -13.32 -6.28 -12.11
CA TYR A 490 -12.62 -7.49 -12.54
C TYR A 490 -12.24 -8.43 -11.41
N PHE A 491 -12.07 -7.91 -10.21
CA PHE A 491 -11.88 -8.68 -8.99
C PHE A 491 -12.66 -8.06 -7.84
N ASN A 492 -13.50 -8.83 -7.15
CA ASN A 492 -14.18 -8.36 -5.96
C ASN A 492 -14.47 -9.51 -4.98
N THR A 493 -14.44 -9.17 -3.68
CA THR A 493 -14.79 -10.09 -2.59
C THR A 493 -16.16 -9.72 -2.04
N VAL A 494 -17.07 -10.68 -1.94
CA VAL A 494 -18.40 -10.48 -1.36
C VAL A 494 -18.63 -11.39 -0.17
N LEU A 495 -19.35 -10.86 0.82
CA LEU A 495 -19.69 -11.53 2.07
C LEU A 495 -21.20 -11.65 2.22
N TRP A 496 -21.67 -12.77 2.78
CA TRP A 496 -23.08 -12.90 3.18
C TRP A 496 -23.24 -13.86 4.35
N THR A 497 -24.40 -13.73 5.02
CA THR A 497 -24.86 -14.72 5.98
C THR A 497 -25.82 -15.68 5.30
N GLY A 498 -25.60 -16.98 5.40
CA GLY A 498 -26.45 -18.00 4.81
C GLY A 498 -27.86 -18.01 5.40
N ASN A 499 -28.82 -18.53 4.66
CA ASN A 499 -30.24 -18.58 5.06
C ASN A 499 -30.99 -19.85 4.62
N ASP A 500 -30.27 -20.90 4.16
CA ASP A 500 -30.82 -22.18 3.66
C ASP A 500 -31.87 -22.00 2.54
N THR A 501 -31.90 -20.87 1.81
CA THR A 501 -32.86 -20.62 0.72
C THR A 501 -32.24 -20.88 -0.65
N SER A 502 -32.80 -21.85 -1.39
CA SER A 502 -32.35 -22.13 -2.76
C SER A 502 -32.77 -21.02 -3.75
N GLY A 503 -31.93 -20.76 -4.75
CA GLY A 503 -32.19 -19.72 -5.73
C GLY A 503 -31.91 -18.30 -5.24
N ARG A 504 -31.14 -18.15 -4.17
CA ARG A 504 -30.75 -16.85 -3.62
C ARG A 504 -29.73 -16.15 -4.52
N ALA A 505 -30.01 -14.92 -4.92
CA ALA A 505 -29.06 -14.06 -5.60
C ALA A 505 -28.05 -13.48 -4.58
N ILE A 506 -26.77 -13.56 -4.93
CA ILE A 506 -25.67 -12.85 -4.27
C ILE A 506 -25.25 -11.74 -5.23
N THR A 507 -25.41 -10.50 -4.80
CA THR A 507 -25.15 -9.26 -5.56
C THR A 507 -24.03 -8.45 -4.93
N GLY A 508 -23.61 -7.37 -5.59
CA GLY A 508 -22.52 -6.51 -5.14
C GLY A 508 -21.15 -7.00 -5.58
N VAL A 509 -21.10 -7.93 -6.55
CA VAL A 509 -19.84 -8.30 -7.21
C VAL A 509 -19.39 -7.20 -8.17
N GLY A 510 -20.33 -6.44 -8.78
CA GLY A 510 -20.08 -5.37 -9.73
C GLY A 510 -19.96 -5.85 -11.19
N PHE A 511 -19.82 -7.15 -11.42
CA PHE A 511 -19.67 -7.74 -12.74
C PHE A 511 -20.24 -9.17 -12.79
N GLN A 512 -20.34 -9.74 -13.99
CA GLN A 512 -20.58 -11.16 -14.16
C GLN A 512 -19.27 -11.93 -13.93
N PRO A 513 -19.16 -12.74 -12.85
CA PRO A 513 -17.94 -13.48 -12.59
C PRO A 513 -17.79 -14.68 -13.53
N ASP A 514 -16.57 -14.91 -14.01
CA ASP A 514 -16.18 -16.11 -14.76
C ASP A 514 -15.58 -17.19 -13.86
N PHE A 515 -14.97 -16.79 -12.74
CA PHE A 515 -14.48 -17.70 -11.71
C PHE A 515 -14.96 -17.25 -10.34
N VAL A 516 -15.56 -18.17 -9.59
CA VAL A 516 -16.09 -17.93 -8.24
C VAL A 516 -15.52 -18.97 -7.29
N TRP A 517 -14.86 -18.50 -6.22
CA TRP A 517 -14.30 -19.33 -5.17
C TRP A 517 -15.01 -19.03 -3.86
N ILE A 518 -15.81 -19.98 -3.35
CA ILE A 518 -16.64 -19.81 -2.13
C ILE A 518 -16.06 -20.61 -0.97
N LYS A 519 -16.13 -20.03 0.24
CA LYS A 519 -15.84 -20.73 1.50
C LYS A 519 -16.79 -20.31 2.61
N ASN A 520 -17.36 -21.31 3.27
CA ASN A 520 -18.04 -21.11 4.55
C ASN A 520 -16.99 -20.83 5.63
N ARG A 521 -17.10 -19.67 6.29
CA ARG A 521 -16.13 -19.16 7.27
C ARG A 521 -16.34 -19.74 8.67
N ALA A 522 -17.59 -20.11 9.00
CA ALA A 522 -18.01 -20.41 10.36
C ALA A 522 -17.77 -21.87 10.77
N ALA A 523 -17.58 -22.79 9.80
CA ALA A 523 -17.50 -24.21 10.09
C ALA A 523 -16.62 -24.96 9.08
N THR A 524 -16.39 -26.24 9.39
CA THR A 524 -15.56 -27.15 8.60
C THR A 524 -16.32 -27.61 7.37
N TYR A 525 -16.11 -26.93 6.22
CA TYR A 525 -16.67 -27.27 4.93
C TYR A 525 -15.60 -27.23 3.83
N TYR A 526 -15.81 -27.99 2.76
CA TYR A 526 -14.98 -27.88 1.56
C TYR A 526 -15.07 -26.49 0.93
N HIS A 527 -14.02 -26.09 0.22
CA HIS A 527 -14.08 -24.96 -0.70
C HIS A 527 -14.89 -25.34 -1.95
N SER A 528 -15.59 -24.38 -2.54
CA SER A 528 -16.33 -24.55 -3.78
C SER A 528 -15.78 -23.63 -4.86
N LEU A 529 -15.23 -24.20 -5.94
CA LEU A 529 -14.66 -23.49 -7.08
C LEU A 529 -15.48 -23.80 -8.32
N SER A 530 -16.12 -22.79 -8.88
CA SER A 530 -16.92 -22.87 -10.11
C SER A 530 -16.46 -21.85 -11.13
N ASP A 531 -16.49 -22.20 -12.42
CA ASP A 531 -16.18 -21.28 -13.51
C ASP A 531 -17.09 -21.47 -14.74
N THR A 532 -17.16 -20.44 -15.59
CA THR A 532 -18.00 -20.44 -16.79
C THR A 532 -17.50 -21.36 -17.88
N VAL A 533 -16.20 -21.69 -17.92
CA VAL A 533 -15.57 -22.58 -18.93
C VAL A 533 -15.98 -24.03 -18.73
N ARG A 534 -16.04 -24.51 -17.51
CA ARG A 534 -16.54 -25.85 -17.17
C ARG A 534 -18.06 -25.91 -17.15
N GLY A 535 -18.71 -24.77 -17.04
CA GLY A 535 -20.11 -24.59 -16.73
C GLY A 535 -20.29 -24.31 -15.25
N ILE A 536 -20.95 -23.19 -14.92
CA ILE A 536 -21.00 -22.62 -13.55
C ILE A 536 -21.65 -23.54 -12.51
N THR A 537 -22.47 -24.50 -12.94
CA THR A 537 -23.10 -25.50 -12.04
C THR A 537 -22.13 -26.60 -11.58
N ARG A 538 -20.93 -26.64 -12.16
CA ARG A 538 -19.90 -27.62 -11.83
C ARG A 538 -18.96 -27.07 -10.77
N SER A 539 -18.65 -27.90 -9.76
CA SER A 539 -17.79 -27.53 -8.65
C SER A 539 -16.58 -28.43 -8.53
N LEU A 540 -15.46 -27.85 -8.19
CA LEU A 540 -14.24 -28.49 -7.70
C LEU A 540 -13.96 -27.99 -6.28
N SER A 541 -13.19 -28.74 -5.51
CA SER A 541 -12.75 -28.31 -4.17
C SER A 541 -11.24 -28.16 -4.15
N SER A 542 -10.73 -26.97 -3.75
CA SER A 542 -9.29 -26.69 -3.70
C SER A 542 -8.55 -27.54 -2.67
N ASN A 543 -9.26 -28.02 -1.66
CA ASN A 543 -8.74 -28.84 -0.56
C ASN A 543 -8.96 -30.34 -0.76
N ALA A 544 -9.22 -30.79 -2.01
CA ALA A 544 -9.46 -32.19 -2.31
C ALA A 544 -8.96 -32.61 -3.69
N THR A 545 -8.62 -33.88 -3.81
CA THR A 545 -8.26 -34.51 -5.09
C THR A 545 -9.48 -34.92 -5.92
N ASP A 546 -10.69 -34.80 -5.40
CA ASP A 546 -11.93 -35.27 -6.00
C ASP A 546 -12.13 -34.81 -7.43
N ALA A 547 -12.84 -35.66 -8.22
CA ALA A 547 -13.31 -35.28 -9.53
C ALA A 547 -14.35 -34.18 -9.46
N GLU A 548 -14.54 -33.49 -10.58
CA GLU A 548 -15.58 -32.49 -10.76
C GLU A 548 -16.97 -33.07 -10.49
N VAL A 549 -17.77 -32.31 -9.77
CA VAL A 549 -19.13 -32.68 -9.40
C VAL A 549 -20.16 -31.67 -9.89
N ASN A 550 -21.35 -32.11 -10.22
CA ASN A 550 -22.45 -31.26 -10.62
C ASN A 550 -23.42 -31.07 -9.43
N PHE A 551 -23.00 -30.30 -8.44
CA PHE A 551 -23.81 -30.01 -7.24
C PHE A 551 -24.66 -28.76 -7.38
N SER A 552 -24.49 -27.98 -8.46
CA SER A 552 -25.18 -26.72 -8.64
C SER A 552 -25.10 -25.78 -7.43
N ASN A 553 -23.96 -25.76 -6.73
CA ASN A 553 -23.73 -24.81 -5.63
C ASN A 553 -24.00 -23.38 -6.12
N ILE A 554 -23.60 -23.09 -7.36
CA ILE A 554 -24.00 -21.93 -8.14
C ILE A 554 -24.88 -22.42 -9.30
N SER A 555 -26.05 -21.83 -9.46
CA SER A 555 -26.99 -22.22 -10.50
C SER A 555 -26.97 -21.30 -11.73
N ALA A 556 -26.56 -20.04 -11.54
CA ALA A 556 -26.44 -19.04 -12.61
C ALA A 556 -25.48 -17.93 -12.22
N VAL A 557 -24.93 -17.23 -13.23
CA VAL A 557 -24.24 -15.95 -13.09
C VAL A 557 -25.06 -14.84 -13.71
N GLY A 558 -24.94 -13.63 -13.20
CA GLY A 558 -25.62 -12.42 -13.68
C GLY A 558 -24.66 -11.23 -13.74
N SER A 559 -25.12 -10.11 -14.23
CA SER A 559 -24.30 -8.90 -14.44
C SER A 559 -23.70 -8.30 -13.16
N ASP A 560 -24.21 -8.66 -11.97
CA ASP A 560 -23.75 -8.18 -10.67
C ASP A 560 -23.57 -9.32 -9.67
N GLY A 561 -23.20 -10.52 -10.13
CA GLY A 561 -22.96 -11.64 -9.22
C GLY A 561 -23.52 -12.97 -9.71
N PHE A 562 -24.05 -13.78 -8.76
CA PHE A 562 -24.45 -15.17 -9.03
C PHE A 562 -25.60 -15.62 -8.13
N THR A 563 -26.24 -16.74 -8.53
CA THR A 563 -27.34 -17.37 -7.78
C THR A 563 -26.85 -18.67 -7.14
N ILE A 564 -27.10 -18.83 -5.83
CA ILE A 564 -26.69 -20.01 -5.06
C ILE A 564 -27.86 -20.92 -4.72
N SER A 565 -27.55 -22.19 -4.46
CA SER A 565 -28.49 -23.16 -3.91
C SER A 565 -28.60 -23.06 -2.40
N ASP A 566 -29.37 -23.99 -1.78
CA ASP A 566 -29.46 -24.18 -0.34
C ASP A 566 -28.36 -25.09 0.26
N ALA A 567 -27.34 -25.46 -0.54
CA ALA A 567 -26.26 -26.32 -0.06
C ALA A 567 -25.51 -25.67 1.14
N GLU A 568 -25.29 -26.44 2.19
CA GLU A 568 -24.63 -25.97 3.43
C GLU A 568 -23.28 -25.31 3.19
N LEU A 569 -22.56 -25.74 2.16
CA LEU A 569 -21.27 -25.26 1.72
C LEU A 569 -21.31 -23.75 1.36
N VAL A 570 -22.42 -23.30 0.74
CA VAL A 570 -22.56 -21.96 0.17
C VAL A 570 -23.68 -21.15 0.82
N ASN A 571 -24.61 -21.76 1.60
CA ASN A 571 -25.77 -21.03 2.10
C ASN A 571 -26.31 -21.49 3.45
N LYS A 572 -25.49 -22.12 4.31
CA LYS A 572 -25.95 -22.62 5.63
C LYS A 572 -26.48 -21.47 6.48
N ASN A 573 -27.70 -21.63 6.98
CA ASN A 573 -28.37 -20.62 7.80
C ASN A 573 -27.52 -20.10 8.96
N ALA A 574 -27.52 -18.78 9.12
CA ALA A 574 -26.79 -18.01 10.13
C ALA A 574 -25.25 -18.17 10.11
N GLN A 575 -24.68 -18.79 9.06
CA GLN A 575 -23.23 -18.88 8.92
C GLN A 575 -22.67 -17.82 7.97
N ALA A 576 -21.51 -17.26 8.33
CA ALA A 576 -20.79 -16.31 7.51
C ALA A 576 -20.07 -17.02 6.35
N ILE A 577 -20.18 -16.45 5.16
CA ILE A 577 -19.64 -17.03 3.91
C ILE A 577 -18.91 -15.92 3.14
N VAL A 578 -17.87 -16.29 2.43
CA VAL A 578 -17.10 -15.42 1.54
C VAL A 578 -17.05 -16.00 0.13
N ALA A 579 -17.08 -15.13 -0.88
CA ALA A 579 -16.70 -15.47 -2.24
C ALA A 579 -15.68 -14.45 -2.79
N TRP A 580 -14.64 -14.99 -3.41
CA TRP A 580 -13.71 -14.24 -4.26
C TRP A 580 -14.10 -14.47 -5.71
N ASN A 581 -14.18 -13.38 -6.49
CA ASN A 581 -14.75 -13.38 -7.83
C ASN A 581 -13.79 -12.76 -8.83
N TRP A 582 -13.60 -13.41 -9.98
CA TRP A 582 -12.74 -12.93 -11.06
C TRP A 582 -13.50 -12.92 -12.39
N LYS A 583 -13.19 -11.92 -13.23
CA LYS A 583 -13.70 -11.78 -14.59
C LYS A 583 -12.60 -12.08 -15.60
N ALA A 584 -12.76 -13.13 -16.40
CA ALA A 584 -11.89 -13.45 -17.53
C ALA A 584 -12.43 -12.84 -18.85
N GLY A 585 -13.70 -12.96 -19.13
CA GLY A 585 -14.51 -12.15 -20.06
C GLY A 585 -14.52 -12.56 -21.53
N THR A 586 -13.37 -12.79 -22.17
CA THR A 586 -13.32 -13.05 -23.61
C THR A 586 -13.23 -14.55 -23.91
N ALA A 587 -14.15 -15.07 -24.70
CA ALA A 587 -14.10 -16.45 -25.13
C ALA A 587 -12.84 -16.74 -25.98
N PHE A 588 -12.16 -17.84 -25.67
CA PHE A 588 -10.92 -18.29 -26.29
C PHE A 588 -11.10 -19.70 -26.86
N SER A 589 -10.59 -19.93 -28.05
CA SER A 589 -10.54 -21.27 -28.64
C SER A 589 -9.31 -21.41 -29.53
N ASN A 590 -8.57 -22.50 -29.36
CA ASN A 590 -7.37 -22.80 -30.11
C ASN A 590 -7.40 -24.24 -30.59
N ASP A 591 -7.58 -24.43 -31.89
CA ASP A 591 -7.29 -25.66 -32.61
C ASP A 591 -5.81 -25.63 -32.99
N ALA A 592 -5.00 -26.39 -32.24
CA ALA A 592 -3.53 -26.34 -32.34
C ALA A 592 -3.04 -26.75 -33.74
N SER A 593 -3.76 -27.66 -34.41
CA SER A 593 -3.42 -28.09 -35.75
C SER A 593 -3.69 -27.06 -36.85
N SER A 594 -4.65 -26.18 -36.56
CA SER A 594 -5.07 -25.10 -37.47
C SER A 594 -4.29 -23.82 -37.26
N THR A 595 -4.06 -23.45 -36.01
CA THR A 595 -3.38 -22.18 -35.61
C THR A 595 -1.86 -22.30 -35.64
N GLY A 596 -1.32 -23.51 -35.50
CA GLY A 596 0.11 -23.74 -35.25
C GLY A 596 0.60 -23.27 -33.88
N VAL A 597 -0.33 -22.93 -32.95
CA VAL A 597 -0.01 -22.52 -31.60
C VAL A 597 -0.27 -23.69 -30.62
N GLY A 598 0.77 -24.17 -29.98
CA GLY A 598 0.70 -25.35 -29.13
C GLY A 598 0.61 -26.66 -29.93
N SER A 599 0.40 -27.76 -29.24
CA SER A 599 0.26 -29.11 -29.80
C SER A 599 -1.01 -29.83 -29.32
N ILE A 600 -1.75 -29.23 -28.41
CA ILE A 600 -2.98 -29.72 -27.80
C ILE A 600 -4.04 -28.63 -27.90
N ASP A 601 -5.21 -29.00 -28.36
CA ASP A 601 -6.36 -28.08 -28.48
C ASP A 601 -6.77 -27.57 -27.10
N SER A 602 -7.14 -26.31 -27.05
CA SER A 602 -7.56 -25.67 -25.81
C SER A 602 -8.69 -24.66 -26.06
N ALA A 603 -9.51 -24.46 -25.04
CA ALA A 603 -10.59 -23.48 -25.08
C ALA A 603 -10.84 -22.90 -23.70
N GLY A 604 -11.36 -21.69 -23.64
CA GLY A 604 -11.57 -21.05 -22.34
C GLY A 604 -12.08 -19.63 -22.37
N SER A 605 -11.74 -18.88 -21.34
CA SER A 605 -12.03 -17.46 -21.21
C SER A 605 -10.76 -16.71 -20.77
N VAL A 606 -10.51 -15.55 -21.37
CA VAL A 606 -9.23 -14.82 -21.21
C VAL A 606 -9.49 -13.34 -21.00
N ASN A 607 -8.76 -12.76 -20.06
CA ASN A 607 -8.52 -11.33 -19.94
C ASN A 607 -7.01 -11.07 -20.09
N SER A 608 -6.59 -10.75 -21.32
CA SER A 608 -5.17 -10.51 -21.62
C SER A 608 -4.63 -9.26 -20.94
N ASP A 609 -5.46 -8.22 -20.80
CA ASP A 609 -5.06 -6.95 -20.22
C ASP A 609 -4.81 -7.07 -18.70
N LEU A 610 -5.49 -8.03 -18.05
CA LEU A 610 -5.42 -8.24 -16.62
C LEU A 610 -4.72 -9.55 -16.22
N GLY A 611 -4.07 -10.20 -17.20
CA GLY A 611 -3.18 -11.31 -16.93
C GLY A 611 -3.86 -12.56 -16.38
N PHE A 612 -5.15 -12.80 -16.70
CA PHE A 612 -5.91 -13.95 -16.18
C PHE A 612 -6.59 -14.75 -17.29
N SER A 613 -6.43 -16.09 -17.28
CA SER A 613 -7.16 -16.98 -18.17
C SER A 613 -7.58 -18.29 -17.50
N ILE A 614 -8.70 -18.82 -17.96
CA ILE A 614 -9.29 -20.11 -17.55
C ILE A 614 -9.28 -20.99 -18.80
N ILE A 615 -8.49 -22.06 -18.83
CA ILE A 615 -8.24 -22.88 -20.02
C ILE A 615 -8.59 -24.33 -19.76
N SER A 616 -9.46 -24.89 -20.58
CA SER A 616 -9.77 -26.32 -20.61
C SER A 616 -9.03 -27.02 -21.73
N TYR A 617 -8.57 -28.24 -21.48
CA TYR A 617 -7.93 -29.10 -22.49
C TYR A 617 -8.13 -30.58 -22.17
N THR A 618 -7.85 -31.44 -23.17
CA THR A 618 -7.85 -32.91 -23.02
C THR A 618 -6.42 -33.43 -23.10
N GLY A 619 -5.97 -34.18 -22.08
CA GLY A 619 -4.65 -34.77 -22.03
C GLY A 619 -4.40 -35.82 -23.11
N THR A 620 -3.18 -35.94 -23.55
CA THR A 620 -2.75 -36.88 -24.59
C THR A 620 -1.89 -38.04 -24.06
N GLY A 621 -1.37 -37.95 -22.85
CA GLY A 621 -0.41 -38.88 -22.27
C GLY A 621 1.01 -38.69 -22.80
N SER A 622 1.23 -37.81 -23.76
CA SER A 622 2.54 -37.45 -24.33
C SER A 622 2.82 -35.98 -24.08
N ALA A 623 4.10 -35.65 -23.89
CA ALA A 623 4.49 -34.25 -23.67
C ALA A 623 3.93 -33.35 -24.80
N GLY A 624 3.43 -32.19 -24.42
CA GLY A 624 2.78 -31.26 -25.34
C GLY A 624 2.72 -29.82 -24.79
N THR A 625 2.16 -28.92 -25.59
CA THR A 625 2.02 -27.53 -25.29
C THR A 625 0.58 -27.06 -25.47
N ILE A 626 0.12 -26.18 -24.58
CA ILE A 626 -1.27 -25.70 -24.51
C ILE A 626 -1.28 -24.18 -24.64
N ALA A 627 -2.09 -23.65 -25.54
CA ALA A 627 -2.29 -22.22 -25.68
C ALA A 627 -3.11 -21.67 -24.50
N HIS A 628 -2.65 -20.55 -23.90
CA HIS A 628 -3.29 -19.92 -22.75
C HIS A 628 -3.92 -18.55 -23.06
N GLY A 629 -3.68 -17.98 -24.24
CA GLY A 629 -4.34 -16.78 -24.74
C GLY A 629 -3.92 -15.43 -24.10
N LEU A 630 -3.03 -15.41 -23.07
CA LEU A 630 -2.69 -14.20 -22.34
C LEU A 630 -1.87 -13.18 -23.16
N GLY A 631 -1.06 -13.64 -24.15
CA GLY A 631 -0.13 -12.77 -24.86
C GLY A 631 1.14 -12.41 -24.08
N VAL A 632 1.18 -12.70 -22.80
CA VAL A 632 2.32 -12.54 -21.88
C VAL A 632 2.64 -13.87 -21.21
N VAL A 633 3.85 -13.98 -20.64
CA VAL A 633 4.28 -15.22 -19.97
C VAL A 633 3.53 -15.38 -18.65
N PRO A 634 2.75 -16.47 -18.43
CA PRO A 634 2.13 -16.71 -17.14
C PRO A 634 3.19 -17.06 -16.09
N GLU A 635 3.07 -16.44 -14.92
CA GLU A 635 3.96 -16.64 -13.77
C GLU A 635 3.44 -17.73 -12.82
N TRP A 636 2.11 -17.86 -12.71
CA TRP A 636 1.46 -18.96 -12.01
C TRP A 636 0.49 -19.69 -12.92
N ILE A 637 0.48 -21.03 -12.83
CA ILE A 637 -0.45 -21.91 -13.55
C ILE A 637 -0.93 -22.97 -12.58
N ILE A 638 -2.23 -23.03 -12.32
CA ILE A 638 -2.85 -24.01 -11.43
C ILE A 638 -3.66 -24.98 -12.28
N VAL A 639 -3.25 -26.26 -12.32
CA VAL A 639 -3.89 -27.29 -13.15
C VAL A 639 -4.60 -28.30 -12.27
N LYS A 640 -5.85 -28.65 -12.62
CA LYS A 640 -6.65 -29.66 -11.97
C LYS A 640 -7.23 -30.65 -12.98
N ARG A 641 -7.05 -31.93 -12.69
CA ARG A 641 -7.75 -33.02 -13.38
C ARG A 641 -9.23 -33.04 -12.95
N ARG A 642 -10.15 -33.07 -13.94
CA ARG A 642 -11.58 -32.95 -13.72
C ARG A 642 -12.34 -34.27 -13.59
N ASP A 643 -11.88 -35.30 -14.27
CA ASP A 643 -12.60 -36.56 -14.48
C ASP A 643 -12.24 -37.68 -13.48
N SER A 644 -11.28 -37.47 -12.61
CA SER A 644 -10.81 -38.50 -11.68
C SER A 644 -10.15 -37.92 -10.44
N ALA A 645 -10.35 -38.56 -9.28
CA ALA A 645 -9.63 -38.31 -8.05
C ALA A 645 -8.21 -38.91 -8.06
N SER A 646 -7.93 -39.88 -8.93
CA SER A 646 -6.60 -40.50 -9.03
C SER A 646 -5.60 -39.55 -9.66
N ASN A 647 -4.51 -39.24 -8.93
CA ASN A 647 -3.58 -38.16 -9.27
C ASN A 647 -4.28 -36.82 -9.50
N GLY A 648 -5.34 -36.58 -8.73
CA GLY A 648 -6.20 -35.39 -8.81
C GLY A 648 -5.74 -34.22 -7.99
N ASN A 649 -4.47 -34.15 -7.56
CA ASN A 649 -3.91 -32.98 -6.87
C ASN A 649 -3.98 -31.73 -7.77
N TRP A 650 -3.98 -30.58 -7.13
CA TRP A 650 -3.95 -29.29 -7.79
C TRP A 650 -2.49 -28.87 -8.06
N PHE A 651 -1.98 -29.21 -9.24
CA PHE A 651 -0.62 -28.92 -9.62
C PHE A 651 -0.42 -27.43 -9.86
N THR A 652 0.55 -26.82 -9.17
CA THR A 652 0.83 -25.39 -9.28
C THR A 652 2.25 -25.16 -9.78
N TYR A 653 2.37 -24.52 -10.96
CA TYR A 653 3.60 -23.93 -11.47
C TYR A 653 3.75 -22.52 -10.90
N VAL A 654 4.97 -22.17 -10.51
CA VAL A 654 5.33 -20.82 -10.06
C VAL A 654 6.68 -20.45 -10.68
N SER A 655 6.73 -19.34 -11.41
CA SER A 655 7.91 -18.93 -12.19
C SER A 655 9.18 -18.78 -11.33
N THR A 656 9.05 -18.22 -10.12
CA THR A 656 10.18 -18.04 -9.19
C THR A 656 10.75 -19.35 -8.65
N LEU A 657 10.01 -20.46 -8.71
CA LEU A 657 10.47 -21.80 -8.32
C LEU A 657 11.11 -22.56 -9.51
N GLY A 658 10.75 -22.17 -10.74
CA GLY A 658 11.28 -22.77 -11.97
C GLY A 658 10.44 -23.93 -12.49
N ASN A 659 10.78 -24.35 -13.72
CA ASN A 659 9.98 -25.27 -14.54
C ASN A 659 10.16 -26.76 -14.22
N GLN A 660 10.99 -27.11 -13.22
CA GLN A 660 11.18 -28.47 -12.73
C GLN A 660 10.56 -28.68 -11.34
N LYS A 661 9.97 -27.63 -10.76
CA LYS A 661 9.36 -27.68 -9.45
C LYS A 661 7.83 -27.70 -9.57
N SER A 662 7.19 -28.30 -8.59
CA SER A 662 5.74 -28.28 -8.46
C SER A 662 5.37 -28.08 -7.00
N MET A 663 4.29 -27.35 -6.81
CA MET A 663 3.57 -27.29 -5.56
C MET A 663 2.15 -27.80 -5.76
N PHE A 664 1.48 -28.07 -4.68
CA PHE A 664 0.10 -28.55 -4.68
C PHE A 664 -0.77 -27.60 -3.84
N LEU A 665 -1.80 -27.03 -4.46
CA LEU A 665 -2.72 -26.15 -3.74
C LEU A 665 -3.53 -26.88 -2.67
N ASP A 666 -3.77 -28.16 -2.84
CA ASP A 666 -4.53 -29.03 -1.94
C ASP A 666 -3.70 -29.68 -0.82
N LEU A 667 -2.39 -29.40 -0.75
CA LEU A 667 -1.47 -30.01 0.22
C LEU A 667 -0.69 -28.95 1.02
N THR A 668 -0.17 -29.39 2.16
CA THR A 668 0.75 -28.59 2.99
C THR A 668 2.20 -28.66 2.52
N ASP A 669 2.54 -29.54 1.59
CA ASP A 669 3.91 -29.87 1.22
C ASP A 669 4.74 -28.62 0.89
N ALA A 670 6.03 -28.68 1.25
CA ALA A 670 7.05 -27.77 0.73
C ALA A 670 7.21 -27.97 -0.79
N VAL A 671 7.95 -27.07 -1.44
CA VAL A 671 8.25 -27.24 -2.86
C VAL A 671 8.87 -28.61 -3.13
N GLY A 672 8.30 -29.34 -4.06
CA GLY A 672 8.74 -30.67 -4.44
C GLY A 672 10.13 -30.68 -5.09
N GLY A 673 10.81 -31.83 -5.05
CA GLY A 673 12.06 -32.05 -5.77
C GLY A 673 11.92 -31.92 -7.29
N ASP A 674 13.02 -32.04 -8.00
CA ASP A 674 13.05 -31.90 -9.46
C ASP A 674 12.21 -32.98 -10.14
N ALA A 675 11.17 -32.56 -10.84
CA ALA A 675 10.25 -33.44 -11.57
C ALA A 675 9.90 -32.85 -12.94
N ALA A 676 10.48 -33.37 -13.99
CA ALA A 676 10.17 -32.95 -15.36
C ALA A 676 8.70 -33.27 -15.77
N GLY A 677 8.08 -34.26 -15.11
CA GLY A 677 6.79 -34.83 -15.52
C GLY A 677 5.62 -33.84 -15.67
N PRO A 678 5.36 -32.93 -14.71
CA PRO A 678 4.24 -32.01 -14.82
C PRO A 678 4.42 -30.96 -15.93
N TRP A 679 5.59 -30.29 -15.98
CA TRP A 679 5.84 -29.09 -16.81
C TRP A 679 6.84 -29.30 -17.95
N ASN A 680 7.22 -30.55 -18.22
CA ASN A 680 8.16 -30.93 -19.27
C ASN A 680 9.51 -30.18 -19.20
N SER A 681 9.94 -29.74 -18.02
CA SER A 681 11.14 -28.90 -17.82
C SER A 681 11.21 -27.69 -18.75
N ALA A 682 10.07 -27.13 -19.15
CA ALA A 682 9.98 -26.02 -20.09
C ALA A 682 9.28 -24.82 -19.45
N THR A 683 9.91 -23.67 -19.54
CA THR A 683 9.33 -22.40 -19.09
C THR A 683 8.18 -22.01 -20.01
N PRO A 684 7.03 -21.54 -19.50
CA PRO A 684 5.96 -20.97 -20.30
C PRO A 684 6.47 -19.83 -21.19
N THR A 685 5.84 -19.66 -22.34
CA THR A 685 6.09 -18.58 -23.29
C THR A 685 4.93 -17.59 -23.28
N THR A 686 4.96 -16.57 -24.10
CA THR A 686 3.83 -15.62 -24.27
C THR A 686 2.58 -16.25 -24.89
N SER A 687 2.68 -17.45 -25.43
CA SER A 687 1.56 -18.11 -26.14
C SER A 687 1.17 -19.47 -25.57
N VAL A 688 2.11 -20.24 -25.01
CA VAL A 688 1.86 -21.61 -24.53
C VAL A 688 2.54 -21.90 -23.21
N PHE A 689 1.97 -22.81 -22.43
CA PHE A 689 2.67 -23.55 -21.38
C PHE A 689 2.84 -25.01 -21.75
N SER A 690 3.85 -25.65 -21.18
CA SER A 690 4.21 -27.03 -21.49
C SER A 690 3.69 -27.97 -20.40
N ILE A 691 3.25 -29.16 -20.82
CA ILE A 691 2.94 -30.27 -19.92
C ILE A 691 3.74 -31.52 -20.35
N GLY A 692 4.21 -32.27 -19.39
CA GLY A 692 4.96 -33.51 -19.64
C GLY A 692 4.05 -34.74 -19.68
N THR A 693 4.52 -35.82 -19.11
CA THR A 693 3.81 -37.13 -19.10
C THR A 693 3.13 -37.43 -17.77
N SER A 694 3.12 -36.50 -16.83
CA SER A 694 2.44 -36.66 -15.53
C SER A 694 0.95 -36.85 -15.72
N THR A 695 0.38 -37.89 -15.14
CA THR A 695 -1.07 -38.15 -15.21
C THR A 695 -1.90 -37.12 -14.43
N GLY A 696 -1.26 -36.37 -13.52
CA GLY A 696 -1.87 -35.24 -12.82
C GLY A 696 -2.14 -34.02 -13.72
N THR A 697 -1.38 -33.88 -14.81
CA THR A 697 -1.51 -32.78 -15.76
C THR A 697 -1.81 -33.23 -17.19
N ASN A 698 -1.60 -34.52 -17.55
CA ASN A 698 -1.68 -34.97 -18.96
C ASN A 698 -1.99 -36.46 -19.13
N ALA A 699 -2.88 -37.06 -18.34
CA ALA A 699 -3.35 -38.42 -18.61
C ALA A 699 -4.13 -38.47 -19.94
N SER A 700 -3.87 -39.50 -20.74
CA SER A 700 -4.54 -39.66 -22.06
C SER A 700 -6.07 -39.66 -21.92
N SER A 701 -6.73 -38.88 -22.76
CA SER A 701 -8.18 -38.72 -22.83
C SER A 701 -8.85 -38.15 -21.56
N SER A 702 -8.08 -37.70 -20.57
CA SER A 702 -8.61 -37.04 -19.38
C SER A 702 -8.79 -35.54 -19.57
N THR A 703 -9.78 -34.98 -18.90
CA THR A 703 -10.10 -33.55 -19.01
C THR A 703 -9.47 -32.74 -17.89
N TYR A 704 -9.00 -31.56 -18.20
CA TYR A 704 -8.29 -30.65 -17.29
C TYR A 704 -8.85 -29.24 -17.35
N ILE A 705 -8.65 -28.49 -16.26
CA ILE A 705 -8.77 -27.02 -16.21
C ILE A 705 -7.46 -26.43 -15.73
N ALA A 706 -7.03 -25.34 -16.33
CA ALA A 706 -5.87 -24.55 -15.95
C ALA A 706 -6.30 -23.11 -15.69
N TYR A 707 -5.87 -22.54 -14.56
CA TYR A 707 -5.98 -21.11 -14.25
C TYR A 707 -4.59 -20.51 -14.37
N CYS A 708 -4.42 -19.59 -15.33
CA CYS A 708 -3.13 -18.96 -15.62
C CYS A 708 -3.14 -17.50 -15.20
N PHE A 709 -2.07 -17.06 -14.54
CA PHE A 709 -1.93 -15.71 -14.00
C PHE A 709 -0.58 -15.12 -14.40
N ALA A 710 -0.60 -13.83 -14.77
CA ALA A 710 0.59 -13.02 -15.04
C ALA A 710 0.46 -11.67 -14.35
N SER A 711 1.55 -11.16 -13.77
CA SER A 711 1.55 -9.85 -13.10
C SER A 711 1.15 -8.73 -14.04
N VAL A 712 0.37 -7.78 -13.51
CA VAL A 712 -0.09 -6.57 -14.19
C VAL A 712 0.01 -5.39 -13.22
N ASP A 713 0.72 -4.36 -13.61
CA ASP A 713 0.94 -3.19 -12.77
C ASP A 713 -0.38 -2.56 -12.34
N GLY A 714 -0.49 -2.28 -11.03
CA GLY A 714 -1.67 -1.71 -10.41
C GLY A 714 -2.84 -2.68 -10.22
N TYR A 715 -2.73 -3.96 -10.61
CA TYR A 715 -3.82 -4.93 -10.51
C TYR A 715 -3.45 -6.27 -9.88
N LEU A 716 -2.42 -6.95 -10.39
CA LEU A 716 -2.01 -8.29 -9.95
C LEU A 716 -0.50 -8.34 -9.77
N LYS A 717 -0.05 -8.79 -8.61
CA LYS A 717 1.37 -9.04 -8.36
C LYS A 717 1.57 -10.48 -7.88
N LEU A 718 2.48 -11.16 -8.56
CA LEU A 718 2.99 -12.48 -8.22
C LEU A 718 4.45 -12.32 -7.81
N GLY A 719 4.86 -12.89 -6.69
CA GLY A 719 6.22 -12.68 -6.19
C GLY A 719 6.59 -13.59 -5.04
N SER A 720 7.67 -13.23 -4.36
CA SER A 720 8.16 -13.95 -3.20
C SER A 720 8.72 -13.00 -2.14
N TYR A 721 8.76 -13.45 -0.90
CA TYR A 721 9.46 -12.76 0.19
C TYR A 721 10.18 -13.76 1.08
N THR A 722 11.17 -13.27 1.82
CA THR A 722 11.94 -14.08 2.78
C THR A 722 11.50 -13.73 4.20
N ALA A 723 11.15 -14.74 4.96
CA ALA A 723 10.78 -14.61 6.38
C ALA A 723 11.98 -14.17 7.24
N ASN A 724 11.70 -13.40 8.28
CA ASN A 724 12.68 -13.01 9.30
C ASN A 724 12.34 -13.53 10.71
N ALA A 725 11.24 -14.25 10.86
CA ALA A 725 10.74 -14.81 12.12
C ALA A 725 10.54 -13.75 13.24
N ASN A 726 10.21 -12.53 12.89
CA ASN A 726 9.99 -11.40 13.79
C ASN A 726 8.62 -10.77 13.55
N ALA A 727 7.95 -10.27 14.59
CA ALA A 727 6.69 -9.54 14.47
C ALA A 727 6.82 -8.24 13.65
N ASP A 728 8.00 -7.61 13.64
CA ASP A 728 8.40 -6.63 12.64
C ASP A 728 8.95 -7.39 11.41
N GLY A 729 8.03 -8.00 10.67
CA GLY A 729 8.29 -8.87 9.53
C GLY A 729 8.66 -8.11 8.26
N PRO A 730 8.81 -8.83 7.13
CA PRO A 730 9.08 -8.22 5.84
C PRO A 730 7.97 -7.25 5.40
N PHE A 731 8.37 -6.16 4.75
CA PHE A 731 7.51 -5.33 3.92
C PHE A 731 7.62 -5.82 2.47
N VAL A 732 6.49 -5.88 1.77
CA VAL A 732 6.41 -6.32 0.37
C VAL A 732 5.71 -5.25 -0.45
N TYR A 733 6.42 -4.65 -1.38
CA TYR A 733 5.87 -3.67 -2.31
C TYR A 733 5.12 -4.38 -3.44
N THR A 734 3.86 -4.00 -3.66
CA THR A 734 3.05 -4.54 -4.76
C THR A 734 2.78 -3.51 -5.86
N GLY A 735 2.93 -2.21 -5.57
CA GLY A 735 2.54 -1.11 -6.47
C GLY A 735 1.05 -0.81 -6.42
N PHE A 736 0.34 -1.35 -5.43
CA PHE A 736 -1.08 -1.12 -5.19
C PHE A 736 -1.47 -1.46 -3.74
N ALA A 737 -2.61 -0.95 -3.30
CA ALA A 737 -3.26 -1.38 -2.06
C ALA A 737 -3.91 -2.75 -2.29
N PRO A 738 -3.54 -3.83 -1.55
CA PRO A 738 -4.12 -5.15 -1.78
C PRO A 738 -5.56 -5.27 -1.31
N ALA A 739 -6.41 -5.95 -2.12
CA ALA A 739 -7.71 -6.46 -1.71
C ALA A 739 -7.63 -7.94 -1.28
N PHE A 740 -6.71 -8.71 -1.87
CA PHE A 740 -6.57 -10.14 -1.68
C PHE A 740 -5.09 -10.52 -1.65
N LEU A 741 -4.76 -11.46 -0.77
CA LEU A 741 -3.42 -12.03 -0.67
C LEU A 741 -3.52 -13.54 -0.42
N MET A 742 -2.92 -14.34 -1.29
CA MET A 742 -2.70 -15.77 -1.08
C MET A 742 -1.20 -16.03 -0.94
N ILE A 743 -0.79 -16.74 0.11
CA ILE A 743 0.62 -17.04 0.39
C ILE A 743 0.87 -18.51 0.65
N LYS A 744 2.12 -18.95 0.43
CA LYS A 744 2.60 -20.29 0.77
C LYS A 744 4.08 -20.29 1.13
N ASN A 745 4.41 -20.93 2.24
CA ASN A 745 5.79 -21.28 2.57
C ASN A 745 6.28 -22.37 1.61
N THR A 746 7.36 -22.10 0.89
CA THR A 746 7.98 -23.05 -0.05
C THR A 746 9.05 -23.93 0.59
N SER A 747 9.58 -23.50 1.72
CA SER A 747 10.69 -24.17 2.44
C SER A 747 10.18 -25.27 3.38
N ARG A 748 8.88 -25.27 3.75
CA ARG A 748 8.30 -26.14 4.76
C ARG A 748 6.93 -26.63 4.38
N ALA A 749 6.54 -27.75 5.02
CA ALA A 749 5.17 -28.25 4.99
C ALA A 749 4.29 -27.40 5.94
N GLU A 750 3.52 -26.47 5.37
CA GLU A 750 2.57 -25.58 6.05
C GLU A 750 1.34 -25.34 5.19
N ASP A 751 0.25 -24.89 5.82
CA ASP A 751 -0.94 -24.49 5.08
C ASP A 751 -0.66 -23.33 4.12
N TRP A 752 -1.42 -23.27 3.05
CA TRP A 752 -1.65 -22.05 2.30
C TRP A 752 -2.52 -21.12 3.13
N ALA A 753 -2.45 -19.82 2.88
CA ALA A 753 -3.31 -18.87 3.55
C ALA A 753 -3.87 -17.83 2.57
N ILE A 754 -5.17 -17.54 2.70
CA ILE A 754 -5.87 -16.47 1.97
C ILE A 754 -6.35 -15.44 2.98
N VAL A 755 -5.98 -14.18 2.73
CA VAL A 755 -6.41 -12.98 3.45
C VAL A 755 -7.05 -12.02 2.46
N ASP A 756 -8.06 -11.28 2.88
CA ASP A 756 -8.63 -10.17 2.10
C ASP A 756 -9.04 -9.00 3.00
N ASN A 757 -9.25 -7.83 2.40
CA ASN A 757 -9.60 -6.60 3.10
C ASN A 757 -11.09 -6.50 3.49
N ARG A 758 -11.94 -7.44 3.05
CA ARG A 758 -13.38 -7.42 3.35
C ARG A 758 -13.74 -8.20 4.62
N ARG A 759 -12.91 -9.15 5.04
CA ARG A 759 -13.18 -9.99 6.22
C ARG A 759 -12.68 -9.39 7.51
N GLY A 760 -11.56 -8.78 7.55
CA GLY A 760 -10.90 -8.31 8.76
C GLY A 760 -11.50 -7.00 9.31
N VAL A 761 -12.67 -7.04 9.96
CA VAL A 761 -13.24 -5.86 10.66
C VAL A 761 -12.53 -5.59 11.99
N ASN A 762 -11.69 -6.50 12.47
CA ASN A 762 -10.93 -6.33 13.69
C ASN A 762 -9.43 -6.15 13.36
N PRO A 763 -8.92 -4.92 13.40
CA PRO A 763 -7.54 -4.62 13.02
C PRO A 763 -6.48 -5.24 13.94
N THR A 764 -6.89 -5.81 15.08
CA THR A 764 -6.00 -6.54 16.00
C THR A 764 -5.86 -8.02 15.65
N LYS A 765 -6.49 -8.49 14.56
CA LYS A 765 -6.45 -9.88 14.08
C LYS A 765 -6.42 -9.93 12.57
N THR A 766 -5.71 -10.91 12.01
CA THR A 766 -5.79 -11.25 10.59
C THR A 766 -6.67 -12.48 10.43
N GLU A 767 -7.80 -12.32 9.78
CA GLU A 767 -8.71 -13.42 9.45
C GLU A 767 -8.21 -14.12 8.19
N TYR A 768 -7.84 -15.39 8.28
CA TYR A 768 -7.39 -16.14 7.11
C TYR A 768 -8.08 -17.48 6.96
N LEU A 769 -8.16 -17.96 5.74
CA LEU A 769 -8.66 -19.26 5.34
C LEU A 769 -7.55 -20.04 4.63
N ALA A 770 -7.52 -21.36 4.84
CA ALA A 770 -6.52 -22.21 4.21
C ALA A 770 -7.15 -22.95 3.01
N PRO A 771 -6.75 -22.67 1.76
CA PRO A 771 -7.31 -23.31 0.57
C PRO A 771 -7.10 -24.82 0.50
N ASN A 772 -6.12 -25.35 1.23
CA ASN A 772 -5.76 -26.77 1.26
C ASN A 772 -6.45 -27.58 2.35
N ASN A 773 -7.34 -26.98 3.16
CA ASN A 773 -8.07 -27.71 4.19
C ASN A 773 -9.50 -27.21 4.36
N THR A 774 -10.30 -27.91 5.16
CA THR A 774 -11.72 -27.61 5.38
C THR A 774 -11.98 -26.69 6.56
N ALA A 775 -10.98 -26.30 7.32
CA ALA A 775 -11.13 -25.57 8.58
C ALA A 775 -11.99 -24.30 8.44
N ALA A 776 -12.63 -23.93 9.52
CA ALA A 776 -13.22 -22.60 9.68
C ALA A 776 -12.14 -21.53 9.68
N GLU A 777 -12.57 -20.29 9.53
CA GLU A 777 -11.69 -19.13 9.58
C GLU A 777 -10.88 -19.03 10.87
N ILE A 778 -9.63 -18.67 10.75
CA ILE A 778 -8.69 -18.49 11.87
C ILE A 778 -8.45 -16.98 12.06
N ASP A 779 -8.70 -16.51 13.29
CA ASP A 779 -8.73 -15.08 13.63
C ASP A 779 -7.91 -14.71 14.89
N SER A 780 -6.82 -15.43 15.19
CA SER A 780 -6.19 -15.38 16.52
C SER A 780 -5.20 -14.24 16.76
N VAL A 781 -4.46 -13.75 15.74
CA VAL A 781 -3.42 -12.73 15.87
C VAL A 781 -3.28 -11.91 14.59
N VAL A 782 -2.66 -10.71 14.68
CA VAL A 782 -2.29 -9.95 13.47
C VAL A 782 -1.14 -10.67 12.77
N ARG A 783 -1.31 -11.00 11.50
CA ARG A 783 -0.31 -11.71 10.67
C ARG A 783 0.20 -10.87 9.51
N ALA A 784 -0.67 -10.04 8.95
CA ALA A 784 -0.36 -9.11 7.87
C ALA A 784 -1.20 -7.84 8.02
N SER A 785 -0.66 -6.71 7.58
CA SER A 785 -1.38 -5.45 7.38
C SER A 785 -1.27 -5.08 5.92
N PHE A 786 -2.40 -4.76 5.27
CA PHE A 786 -2.40 -4.14 3.95
C PHE A 786 -2.13 -2.64 4.11
N VAL A 787 -1.40 -2.09 3.17
CA VAL A 787 -1.09 -0.65 3.09
C VAL A 787 -1.23 -0.18 1.64
N SER A 788 -1.24 1.11 1.41
CA SER A 788 -1.50 1.72 0.10
C SER A 788 -0.62 1.22 -1.05
N ASN A 789 0.60 0.77 -0.75
CA ASN A 789 1.61 0.36 -1.74
C ASN A 789 2.04 -1.11 -1.63
N GLY A 790 1.40 -1.90 -0.73
CA GLY A 790 1.74 -3.29 -0.53
C GLY A 790 1.22 -3.89 0.77
N PHE A 791 1.98 -4.79 1.37
CA PHE A 791 1.63 -5.39 2.65
C PHE A 791 2.83 -5.56 3.57
N LYS A 792 2.58 -5.48 4.87
CA LYS A 792 3.56 -5.72 5.93
C LYS A 792 3.22 -7.01 6.65
N ILE A 793 4.17 -7.94 6.73
CA ILE A 793 4.04 -9.13 7.59
C ILE A 793 4.24 -8.72 9.05
N ARG A 794 3.35 -9.21 9.92
CA ARG A 794 3.36 -8.90 11.36
C ARG A 794 3.34 -10.13 12.25
N ALA A 795 3.38 -11.30 11.63
CA ALA A 795 3.40 -12.55 12.35
C ALA A 795 4.77 -12.76 13.04
N PRO A 796 4.79 -13.09 14.33
CA PRO A 796 6.03 -13.55 14.98
C PRO A 796 6.43 -14.94 14.46
N SER A 797 7.57 -15.46 14.94
CA SER A 797 8.07 -16.80 14.58
C SER A 797 7.03 -17.91 14.83
N SER A 798 7.14 -18.99 14.08
CA SER A 798 6.28 -20.18 14.17
C SER A 798 4.83 -20.00 13.68
N TYR A 799 4.53 -18.91 13.00
CA TYR A 799 3.23 -18.71 12.34
C TYR A 799 3.36 -18.83 10.81
N THR A 800 2.32 -19.28 10.16
CA THR A 800 2.23 -19.59 8.72
C THR A 800 2.77 -18.50 7.80
N PHE A 801 2.76 -17.24 8.23
CA PHE A 801 3.19 -16.08 7.42
C PHE A 801 4.67 -15.73 7.58
N ASN A 802 5.36 -16.20 8.64
CA ASN A 802 6.73 -15.76 8.97
C ASN A 802 7.44 -16.77 9.87
N HIS A 803 7.43 -18.06 9.51
CA HIS A 803 7.74 -19.15 10.41
C HIS A 803 9.18 -19.13 10.92
N THR A 804 10.15 -19.20 10.02
CA THR A 804 11.58 -19.28 10.36
C THR A 804 12.35 -18.30 9.49
N SER A 805 13.33 -17.61 10.08
CA SER A 805 14.20 -16.72 9.34
C SER A 805 14.91 -17.46 8.19
N GLY A 806 14.84 -16.91 7.00
CA GLY A 806 15.36 -17.47 5.78
C GLY A 806 14.40 -18.36 4.99
N ASP A 807 13.22 -18.71 5.54
CA ASP A 807 12.18 -19.41 4.77
C ASP A 807 11.68 -18.50 3.62
N THR A 808 11.50 -19.09 2.46
CA THR A 808 10.95 -18.39 1.29
C THR A 808 9.45 -18.62 1.20
N TYR A 809 8.72 -17.54 0.97
CA TYR A 809 7.28 -17.53 0.69
C TYR A 809 7.02 -17.04 -0.72
N ILE A 810 6.06 -17.65 -1.39
CA ILE A 810 5.47 -17.13 -2.61
C ILE A 810 4.12 -16.48 -2.29
N TYR A 811 3.74 -15.49 -3.10
CA TYR A 811 2.46 -14.82 -2.93
C TYR A 811 1.79 -14.47 -4.28
N MET A 812 0.46 -14.35 -4.21
CA MET A 812 -0.40 -13.79 -5.23
C MET A 812 -1.25 -12.70 -4.57
N ALA A 813 -1.16 -11.47 -5.05
CA ALA A 813 -1.91 -10.34 -4.53
C ALA A 813 -2.72 -9.67 -5.65
N PHE A 814 -4.01 -9.41 -5.38
CA PHE A 814 -4.89 -8.59 -6.23
C PHE A 814 -5.14 -7.24 -5.56
N ALA A 815 -5.23 -6.21 -6.38
CA ALA A 815 -5.40 -4.84 -5.93
C ALA A 815 -6.82 -4.54 -5.42
N GLU A 816 -6.92 -3.62 -4.47
CA GLU A 816 -8.10 -2.79 -4.21
C GLU A 816 -8.03 -1.52 -5.07
N GLN A 817 -6.85 -0.89 -5.07
CA GLN A 817 -6.59 0.37 -5.77
C GLN A 817 -5.13 0.43 -6.23
N PRO A 818 -4.83 0.88 -7.46
CA PRO A 818 -3.46 1.18 -7.88
C PRO A 818 -2.83 2.23 -6.97
N PHE A 819 -1.56 2.08 -6.59
CA PHE A 819 -0.89 2.99 -5.66
C PHE A 819 -0.89 4.45 -6.12
N LYS A 820 -0.84 4.69 -7.41
CA LYS A 820 -0.93 6.04 -8.01
C LYS A 820 -2.12 6.86 -7.48
N TYR A 821 -3.21 6.19 -7.08
CA TYR A 821 -4.47 6.81 -6.62
C TYR A 821 -4.89 6.34 -5.22
N SER A 822 -4.15 5.41 -4.61
CA SER A 822 -4.61 4.79 -3.36
C SER A 822 -4.49 5.73 -2.17
N ASN A 823 -5.51 5.70 -1.32
CA ASN A 823 -5.44 6.29 0.01
C ASN A 823 -4.74 5.33 0.97
N ALA A 824 -4.25 5.85 2.11
CA ALA A 824 -3.68 5.05 3.18
C ALA A 824 -4.73 4.05 3.74
N GLN A 825 -4.27 2.85 4.13
CA GLN A 825 -5.11 1.72 4.53
C GLN A 825 -5.06 1.48 6.05
#